data_45adaf884a3fbfe321af181bf96ce6a0
#
_entry.id   45adaf884a3fbfe321af181bf96ce6a0
#
_cell.length_a   1.000
_cell.length_b   1.000
_cell.length_c   1.000
_cell.angle_alpha   90.00
_cell.angle_beta   90.00
_cell.angle_gamma   90.00
#
_symmetry.space_group_name_H-M   'P 1'
#
loop_
_entity.id
_entity.type
_entity.pdbx_description
1 polymer ?
#
loop_
_entity_poly.entity_id
_entity_poly.type
_entity_poly.pdbx_seq_one_letter_code
_entity_poly.pdbx_strand_id
1 'polypeptide(L)'
;MRDQRLSGVLALILTIIVLGVTTTPGDATTFAFRTLDGSGNNLRHPDWGRANTLYLRVAPTNYADGISSMANGPSIRYVSNRVFNDIGQNIFSKDGVTQWGWVWGQFIDHDFGLRDERPAESAPIGFDQADPLEGFTNDLGAIGFARTPAAPGTGVSTPRQQVNTLSSYIDASNVYGVDRNRLEWLRVGPVDGDMSNNGPRLMLTDDGFLPRVGARGDPSTAPAMDLMGPLAGMPNNAVVAGDVRANENIALTSLHTLFAREHNRIVASLPSSLSAEERFQIARRVVGAEIEYITYTQFLPALGVRLDPYHGYDPAVNPGLSNEFAVVGYRAHSMIHGELDTTVPAGTYTDAQLAAFAAQQVAVEPDGDQVTLEIPLAAAFGNPDLLQNLGLGPVFQSLSQRQYENDEQIDNALRSVLFQIPKPGIADPSVCGVPLVNPDCFSGVSDLGAIDVARGRDHGLPTYNDLRRAYGLAPKTSFVDVTGEATQSFPADPLIDAQDPINDPNILDFVELRDAKGNLVAPGSTQAEEEVVTAVRRTTLAARLKAVYGDVDRLDAFVGMVSERHVKHTEFGELQLAIWTKQFTALRDGDRFFYRNDPVLRVIYQAFGIDYRLTVAEIVELNTGVTLQRDVFKFAGE
;
A
#
# COMPACT_ATOMS: atom_id res chain seq x y z
N MET A 1 42.73 23.46 -14.32
CA MET A 1 42.43 23.25 -12.87
C MET A 1 41.11 22.51 -12.61
N ARG A 2 40.09 22.59 -13.46
CA ARG A 2 38.85 21.80 -13.33
C ARG A 2 39.07 20.30 -13.65
N ASP A 3 39.86 20.00 -14.70
CA ASP A 3 40.11 18.61 -15.12
C ASP A 3 40.98 17.81 -14.16
N GLN A 4 41.91 18.43 -13.46
CA GLN A 4 42.76 17.75 -12.47
C GLN A 4 41.99 17.41 -11.17
N ARG A 5 40.97 18.18 -10.82
CA ARG A 5 40.12 17.87 -9.66
C ARG A 5 39.12 16.75 -9.98
N LEU A 6 38.57 16.72 -11.21
CA LEU A 6 37.74 15.61 -11.67
C LEU A 6 38.55 14.30 -11.72
N SER A 7 39.77 14.31 -12.25
CA SER A 7 40.63 13.10 -12.27
C SER A 7 40.99 12.61 -10.89
N GLY A 8 41.19 13.48 -9.91
CA GLY A 8 41.48 13.10 -8.52
C GLY A 8 40.26 12.50 -7.80
N VAL A 9 39.06 13.02 -8.04
CA VAL A 9 37.82 12.51 -7.47
C VAL A 9 37.41 11.22 -8.16
N LEU A 10 37.57 11.10 -9.48
CA LEU A 10 37.32 9.87 -10.23
C LEU A 10 38.30 8.74 -9.80
N ALA A 11 39.57 9.04 -9.60
CA ALA A 11 40.57 8.09 -9.09
C ALA A 11 40.25 7.66 -7.66
N LEU A 12 39.74 8.55 -6.82
CA LEU A 12 39.30 8.23 -5.46
C LEU A 12 38.05 7.33 -5.46
N ILE A 13 37.06 7.58 -6.34
CA ILE A 13 35.87 6.77 -6.49
C ILE A 13 36.22 5.39 -7.06
N LEU A 14 37.08 5.29 -8.09
CA LEU A 14 37.55 3.99 -8.61
C LEU A 14 38.32 3.20 -7.54
N THR A 15 39.17 3.82 -6.76
CA THR A 15 39.89 3.18 -5.67
C THR A 15 38.95 2.69 -4.55
N ILE A 16 37.88 3.43 -4.30
CA ILE A 16 36.88 3.15 -3.27
C ILE A 16 35.96 1.99 -3.67
N ILE A 17 35.59 1.87 -4.95
CA ILE A 17 34.72 0.79 -5.47
C ILE A 17 35.50 -0.53 -5.58
N VAL A 18 36.77 -0.50 -5.96
CA VAL A 18 37.63 -1.69 -6.08
C VAL A 18 38.07 -2.25 -4.71
N LEU A 19 38.19 -1.42 -3.67
CA LEU A 19 38.57 -1.86 -2.32
C LEU A 19 37.43 -2.58 -1.55
N GLY A 20 36.18 -2.51 -2.02
CA GLY A 20 35.06 -3.24 -1.41
C GLY A 20 35.09 -4.77 -1.59
N VAL A 21 36.01 -5.31 -2.40
CA VAL A 21 36.08 -6.76 -2.71
C VAL A 21 37.15 -7.53 -1.89
N THR A 22 38.08 -6.85 -1.23
CA THR A 22 39.23 -7.55 -0.58
C THR A 22 39.77 -6.87 0.68
N THR A 23 38.99 -6.53 1.69
CA THR A 23 39.56 -6.03 2.95
C THR A 23 39.02 -6.70 4.20
N THR A 24 39.89 -6.82 5.22
CA THR A 24 39.63 -7.38 6.55
C THR A 24 38.53 -6.62 7.32
N PRO A 25 37.84 -7.24 8.30
CA PRO A 25 36.58 -6.76 8.88
C PRO A 25 36.56 -5.40 9.59
N GLY A 26 37.58 -4.59 9.51
CA GLY A 26 37.66 -3.31 10.24
C GLY A 26 37.43 -2.02 9.40
N ASP A 27 37.75 -2.01 8.11
CA ASP A 27 37.79 -0.77 7.31
C ASP A 27 36.83 -0.72 6.10
N ALA A 28 36.09 -1.78 5.84
CA ALA A 28 35.25 -1.94 4.64
C ALA A 28 33.88 -1.25 4.72
N THR A 29 33.58 -0.52 5.78
CA THR A 29 32.20 -0.13 6.11
C THR A 29 31.67 1.11 5.39
N THR A 30 32.54 1.94 4.83
CA THR A 30 32.15 3.26 4.31
C THR A 30 31.55 3.23 2.90
N PHE A 31 31.82 2.18 2.10
CA PHE A 31 31.44 2.11 0.69
C PHE A 31 30.76 0.79 0.28
N ALA A 32 30.28 0.02 1.26
CA ALA A 32 29.51 -1.18 0.99
C ALA A 32 28.19 -0.84 0.27
N PHE A 33 27.71 -1.74 -0.58
CA PHE A 33 26.36 -1.68 -1.15
C PHE A 33 25.39 -2.50 -0.31
N ARG A 34 24.12 -2.11 -0.32
CA ARG A 34 23.05 -2.93 0.23
C ARG A 34 22.99 -4.27 -0.51
N THR A 35 22.83 -5.36 0.21
CA THR A 35 22.42 -6.65 -0.38
C THR A 35 20.99 -6.54 -0.92
N LEU A 36 20.54 -7.49 -1.73
CA LEU A 36 19.16 -7.49 -2.23
C LEU A 36 18.17 -7.90 -1.13
N ASP A 37 18.58 -8.81 -0.28
CA ASP A 37 17.75 -9.41 0.75
C ASP A 37 17.83 -8.69 2.12
N GLY A 38 18.54 -7.54 2.19
CA GLY A 38 18.73 -6.78 3.43
C GLY A 38 19.75 -7.36 4.40
N SER A 39 20.35 -8.55 4.10
CA SER A 39 21.35 -9.16 4.96
C SER A 39 22.61 -8.29 5.12
N GLY A 40 23.22 -8.32 6.32
CA GLY A 40 24.45 -7.57 6.59
C GLY A 40 24.30 -6.04 6.63
N ASN A 41 23.08 -5.51 6.60
CA ASN A 41 22.86 -4.10 6.85
C ASN A 41 23.30 -3.77 8.29
N ASN A 42 22.83 -4.52 9.27
CA ASN A 42 23.36 -4.49 10.62
C ASN A 42 24.57 -5.42 10.74
N LEU A 43 25.73 -4.85 11.07
CA LEU A 43 26.99 -5.64 11.13
C LEU A 43 27.09 -6.50 12.40
N ARG A 44 26.35 -6.18 13.47
CA ARG A 44 26.31 -6.97 14.71
C ARG A 44 25.28 -8.09 14.65
N HIS A 45 24.19 -7.86 13.92
CA HIS A 45 23.06 -8.75 13.75
C HIS A 45 22.70 -8.85 12.26
N PRO A 46 23.51 -9.60 11.45
CA PRO A 46 23.40 -9.60 9.99
C PRO A 46 22.04 -10.02 9.43
N ASP A 47 21.26 -10.74 10.22
CA ASP A 47 19.93 -11.23 9.83
C ASP A 47 18.78 -10.28 10.22
N TRP A 48 19.05 -9.18 10.94
CA TRP A 48 17.99 -8.24 11.29
C TRP A 48 17.51 -7.50 10.05
N GLY A 49 16.19 -7.53 9.84
CA GLY A 49 15.54 -6.93 8.68
C GLY A 49 15.75 -7.68 7.35
N ARG A 50 16.40 -8.86 7.38
CA ARG A 50 16.60 -9.67 6.18
C ARG A 50 15.29 -10.31 5.71
N ALA A 51 15.13 -10.46 4.39
CA ALA A 51 14.06 -11.25 3.79
C ALA A 51 14.02 -12.70 4.32
N ASN A 52 12.84 -13.27 4.38
CA ASN A 52 12.57 -14.61 4.91
C ASN A 52 12.92 -14.77 6.40
N THR A 53 12.71 -13.72 7.19
CA THR A 53 12.81 -13.76 8.66
C THR A 53 11.43 -13.63 9.29
N LEU A 54 11.32 -14.02 10.57
CA LEU A 54 10.07 -13.89 11.31
C LEU A 54 9.69 -12.43 11.48
N TYR A 55 8.39 -12.14 11.37
CA TYR A 55 7.88 -10.88 11.92
C TYR A 55 8.20 -10.79 13.42
N LEU A 56 8.60 -9.63 13.87
CA LEU A 56 8.73 -9.34 15.30
C LEU A 56 7.34 -9.29 15.95
N ARG A 57 7.29 -9.32 17.28
CA ARG A 57 6.06 -9.08 18.04
C ARG A 57 6.30 -8.07 19.15
N VAL A 58 5.38 -7.13 19.27
CA VAL A 58 5.34 -6.16 20.37
C VAL A 58 4.49 -6.70 21.51
N ALA A 59 3.47 -7.49 21.19
CA ALA A 59 2.56 -8.11 22.14
C ALA A 59 2.63 -9.65 22.10
N PRO A 60 2.27 -10.35 23.19
CA PRO A 60 2.09 -11.80 23.17
C PRO A 60 1.02 -12.25 22.19
N THR A 61 1.13 -13.48 21.69
CA THR A 61 0.12 -14.09 20.82
C THR A 61 -1.19 -14.36 21.57
N ASN A 62 -2.32 -14.21 20.87
CA ASN A 62 -3.68 -14.43 21.37
C ASN A 62 -4.43 -15.47 20.53
N TYR A 63 -3.83 -16.63 20.28
CA TYR A 63 -4.53 -17.73 19.61
C TYR A 63 -5.58 -18.37 20.55
N ALA A 64 -6.72 -18.80 19.99
CA ALA A 64 -7.81 -19.37 20.78
C ALA A 64 -7.42 -20.62 21.58
N ASP A 65 -6.49 -21.43 21.07
CA ASP A 65 -5.91 -22.59 21.74
C ASP A 65 -4.51 -22.32 22.37
N GLY A 66 -4.07 -21.05 22.32
CA GLY A 66 -2.73 -20.63 22.74
C GLY A 66 -1.61 -20.98 21.76
N ILE A 67 -1.89 -21.65 20.65
CA ILE A 67 -0.88 -22.19 19.72
C ILE A 67 -1.10 -21.73 18.29
N SER A 68 -2.26 -21.99 17.67
CA SER A 68 -2.45 -21.77 16.24
C SER A 68 -3.89 -21.45 15.81
N SER A 69 -4.91 -21.82 16.59
CA SER A 69 -6.31 -21.53 16.21
C SER A 69 -6.55 -20.02 16.19
N MET A 70 -7.22 -19.55 15.12
CA MET A 70 -7.55 -18.13 14.98
C MET A 70 -8.23 -17.60 16.24
N ALA A 71 -7.94 -16.37 16.62
CA ALA A 71 -8.54 -15.74 17.79
C ALA A 71 -10.08 -15.69 17.68
N ASN A 72 -10.76 -15.85 18.83
CA ASN A 72 -12.21 -15.82 18.89
C ASN A 72 -12.76 -14.39 18.79
N GLY A 73 -13.95 -14.26 18.20
CA GLY A 73 -14.66 -12.99 18.12
C GLY A 73 -16.03 -13.14 17.46
N PRO A 74 -16.79 -12.05 17.27
CA PRO A 74 -18.04 -12.07 16.49
C PRO A 74 -17.81 -12.55 15.07
N SER A 75 -18.88 -12.91 14.34
CA SER A 75 -18.79 -13.19 12.91
C SER A 75 -18.13 -12.03 12.18
N ILE A 76 -17.10 -12.32 11.39
CA ILE A 76 -16.25 -11.31 10.76
C ILE A 76 -17.05 -10.47 9.75
N ARG A 77 -17.86 -11.14 8.92
CA ARG A 77 -18.71 -10.45 7.94
C ARG A 77 -19.81 -9.62 8.62
N TYR A 78 -20.37 -10.12 9.73
CA TYR A 78 -21.32 -9.36 10.55
C TYR A 78 -20.71 -8.07 11.11
N VAL A 79 -19.45 -8.11 11.55
CA VAL A 79 -18.68 -6.92 11.96
C VAL A 79 -18.54 -5.96 10.79
N SER A 80 -18.08 -6.45 9.63
CA SER A 80 -17.88 -5.62 8.44
C SER A 80 -19.16 -4.89 8.02
N ASN A 81 -20.29 -5.60 7.97
CA ASN A 81 -21.56 -4.99 7.55
C ASN A 81 -22.06 -3.88 8.48
N ARG A 82 -21.67 -3.88 9.77
CA ARG A 82 -22.14 -2.91 10.76
C ARG A 82 -21.13 -1.82 11.11
N VAL A 83 -19.86 -2.07 10.82
CA VAL A 83 -18.78 -1.14 11.16
C VAL A 83 -18.24 -0.48 9.89
N PHE A 84 -17.86 -1.27 8.88
CA PHE A 84 -17.07 -0.77 7.74
C PHE A 84 -17.91 -0.32 6.54
N ASN A 85 -19.22 -0.55 6.55
CA ASN A 85 -20.09 -0.22 5.42
C ASN A 85 -20.30 1.30 5.29
N ASP A 86 -19.84 1.86 4.19
CA ASP A 86 -19.98 3.27 3.82
C ASP A 86 -21.36 3.64 3.27
N ILE A 87 -22.17 2.62 2.89
CA ILE A 87 -23.47 2.75 2.21
C ILE A 87 -23.42 3.60 0.92
N GLY A 88 -22.27 3.69 0.27
CA GLY A 88 -22.06 4.47 -0.95
C GLY A 88 -21.88 5.97 -0.72
N GLN A 89 -21.59 6.39 0.51
CA GLN A 89 -21.24 7.77 0.83
C GLN A 89 -19.88 7.82 1.52
N ASN A 90 -18.90 8.31 0.82
CA ASN A 90 -17.53 8.43 1.30
C ASN A 90 -17.28 9.76 2.01
N ILE A 91 -16.34 9.77 2.93
CA ILE A 91 -15.92 10.95 3.69
C ILE A 91 -14.45 11.22 3.35
N PHE A 92 -14.15 12.42 2.88
CA PHE A 92 -12.80 12.79 2.47
C PHE A 92 -11.94 13.25 3.64
N SER A 93 -10.62 13.12 3.50
CA SER A 93 -9.64 13.56 4.48
C SER A 93 -9.85 15.02 4.89
N LYS A 94 -10.02 15.25 6.18
CA LYS A 94 -10.15 16.60 6.78
C LYS A 94 -8.86 17.39 6.71
N ASP A 95 -7.73 16.70 6.79
CA ASP A 95 -6.41 17.31 6.75
C ASP A 95 -5.92 17.53 5.31
N GLY A 96 -6.78 17.26 4.31
CA GLY A 96 -6.55 17.52 2.89
C GLY A 96 -5.45 16.66 2.29
N VAL A 97 -5.32 15.42 2.74
CA VAL A 97 -4.40 14.47 2.12
C VAL A 97 -4.97 14.01 0.78
N THR A 98 -4.12 13.97 -0.24
CA THR A 98 -4.50 13.52 -1.59
C THR A 98 -4.38 12.01 -1.75
N GLN A 99 -4.88 11.47 -2.87
CA GLN A 99 -4.74 10.04 -3.20
C GLN A 99 -3.27 9.57 -3.30
N TRP A 100 -2.31 10.49 -3.45
CA TRP A 100 -0.89 10.18 -3.29
C TRP A 100 -0.57 9.54 -1.93
N GLY A 101 -1.35 9.82 -0.89
CA GLY A 101 -1.17 9.24 0.43
C GLY A 101 -1.31 7.71 0.41
N TRP A 102 -2.44 7.18 -0.05
CA TRP A 102 -2.64 5.74 -0.07
C TRP A 102 -1.79 5.04 -1.14
N VAL A 103 -1.59 5.67 -2.32
CA VAL A 103 -0.79 5.06 -3.40
C VAL A 103 0.69 4.95 -3.00
N TRP A 104 1.26 6.01 -2.42
CA TRP A 104 2.62 5.95 -1.87
C TRP A 104 2.73 4.96 -0.73
N GLY A 105 1.74 4.94 0.17
CA GLY A 105 1.64 3.97 1.25
C GLY A 105 1.70 2.53 0.73
N GLN A 106 0.91 2.20 -0.29
CA GLN A 106 0.94 0.89 -0.94
C GLN A 106 2.29 0.60 -1.59
N PHE A 107 2.88 1.56 -2.29
CA PHE A 107 4.18 1.40 -2.94
C PHE A 107 5.30 1.05 -1.96
N ILE A 108 5.34 1.68 -0.78
CA ILE A 108 6.36 1.36 0.23
C ILE A 108 6.00 0.11 1.07
N ASP A 109 4.71 -0.28 1.21
CA ASP A 109 4.34 -1.61 1.74
C ASP A 109 4.98 -2.71 0.89
N HIS A 110 4.97 -2.52 -0.42
CA HIS A 110 5.59 -3.45 -1.38
C HIS A 110 7.13 -3.44 -1.35
N ASP A 111 7.74 -2.51 -0.66
CA ASP A 111 9.18 -2.48 -0.43
C ASP A 111 9.59 -3.29 0.80
N PHE A 112 8.89 -3.15 1.93
CA PHE A 112 9.36 -3.70 3.19
C PHE A 112 8.57 -4.91 3.71
N GLY A 113 7.39 -5.23 3.17
CA GLY A 113 6.54 -6.27 3.76
C GLY A 113 5.77 -7.13 2.76
N LEU A 114 5.94 -8.43 2.86
CA LEU A 114 5.10 -9.42 2.18
C LEU A 114 5.04 -10.69 3.02
N ARG A 115 3.83 -11.21 3.23
CA ARG A 115 3.61 -12.55 3.76
C ARG A 115 3.36 -13.52 2.61
N ASP A 116 3.89 -14.71 2.69
CA ASP A 116 3.53 -15.79 1.78
C ASP A 116 2.11 -16.28 2.08
N GLU A 117 1.39 -16.71 1.06
CA GLU A 117 0.09 -17.38 1.19
C GLU A 117 0.14 -18.84 0.75
N ARG A 118 1.31 -19.36 0.49
CA ARG A 118 1.53 -20.74 0.07
C ARG A 118 2.45 -21.50 1.04
N PRO A 119 2.11 -22.76 1.40
CA PRO A 119 0.89 -23.50 1.02
C PRO A 119 -0.36 -22.89 1.63
N ALA A 120 -1.45 -22.82 0.84
CA ALA A 120 -2.71 -22.24 1.29
C ALA A 120 -3.38 -23.12 2.36
N GLU A 121 -3.71 -22.53 3.51
CA GLU A 121 -4.56 -23.11 4.54
C GLU A 121 -5.91 -22.36 4.49
N SER A 122 -6.92 -22.97 3.87
CA SER A 122 -8.23 -22.35 3.67
C SER A 122 -8.95 -22.08 5.00
N ALA A 123 -9.43 -20.86 5.18
CA ALA A 123 -10.23 -20.44 6.33
C ALA A 123 -11.30 -19.42 5.87
N PRO A 124 -12.26 -19.83 5.04
CA PRO A 124 -13.21 -18.92 4.40
C PRO A 124 -14.02 -18.14 5.43
N ILE A 125 -14.33 -16.89 5.12
CA ILE A 125 -15.17 -16.02 5.94
C ILE A 125 -16.61 -16.22 5.49
N GLY A 126 -17.39 -16.95 6.29
CA GLY A 126 -18.80 -17.17 6.03
C GLY A 126 -19.62 -15.88 6.15
N PHE A 127 -20.64 -15.73 5.32
CA PHE A 127 -21.66 -14.71 5.47
C PHE A 127 -23.05 -15.33 5.58
N ASP A 128 -23.93 -14.64 6.29
CA ASP A 128 -25.31 -15.05 6.52
C ASP A 128 -26.23 -14.28 5.58
N GLN A 129 -26.83 -14.96 4.63
CA GLN A 129 -27.79 -14.37 3.70
C GLN A 129 -29.09 -13.90 4.39
N ALA A 130 -29.34 -14.35 5.61
CA ALA A 130 -30.44 -13.85 6.42
C ALA A 130 -30.10 -12.58 7.20
N ASP A 131 -28.83 -12.12 7.19
CA ASP A 131 -28.44 -10.85 7.78
C ASP A 131 -29.08 -9.69 6.97
N PRO A 132 -29.93 -8.84 7.59
CA PRO A 132 -30.58 -7.74 6.88
C PRO A 132 -29.63 -6.71 6.25
N LEU A 133 -28.39 -6.64 6.74
CA LEU A 133 -27.35 -5.75 6.22
C LEU A 133 -26.42 -6.46 5.22
N GLU A 134 -26.68 -7.72 4.85
CA GLU A 134 -25.89 -8.43 3.86
C GLU A 134 -26.26 -7.99 2.44
N GLY A 135 -25.30 -7.36 1.75
CA GLY A 135 -25.48 -6.91 0.36
C GLY A 135 -25.29 -8.01 -0.69
N PHE A 136 -24.73 -9.17 -0.32
CA PHE A 136 -24.49 -10.27 -1.25
C PHE A 136 -25.61 -11.29 -1.20
N THR A 137 -26.47 -11.27 -2.19
CA THR A 137 -27.59 -12.21 -2.34
C THR A 137 -27.23 -13.30 -3.35
N ASN A 138 -26.07 -13.94 -3.22
CA ASN A 138 -25.65 -15.02 -4.09
C ASN A 138 -25.40 -16.33 -3.32
N ASP A 139 -25.13 -17.40 -4.05
CA ASP A 139 -24.93 -18.75 -3.53
C ASP A 139 -23.46 -19.05 -3.13
N LEU A 140 -22.57 -18.05 -3.09
CA LEU A 140 -21.16 -18.25 -2.75
C LEU A 140 -20.97 -18.68 -1.28
N GLY A 141 -21.80 -18.19 -0.37
CA GLY A 141 -21.84 -18.59 1.05
C GLY A 141 -20.64 -18.13 1.89
N ALA A 142 -19.54 -17.74 1.25
CA ALA A 142 -18.34 -17.29 1.95
C ALA A 142 -17.41 -16.44 1.05
N ILE A 143 -16.62 -15.60 1.70
CA ILE A 143 -15.48 -14.90 1.08
C ILE A 143 -14.25 -15.79 1.22
N GLY A 144 -13.49 -15.95 0.13
CA GLY A 144 -12.22 -16.69 0.13
C GLY A 144 -11.20 -16.03 1.07
N PHE A 145 -10.65 -16.83 1.98
CA PHE A 145 -9.55 -16.40 2.84
C PHE A 145 -8.58 -17.57 3.05
N ALA A 146 -7.28 -17.29 2.91
CA ALA A 146 -6.22 -18.22 3.22
C ALA A 146 -5.40 -17.68 4.39
N ARG A 147 -5.10 -18.55 5.35
CA ARG A 147 -4.21 -18.23 6.48
C ARG A 147 -2.78 -18.10 5.99
N THR A 148 -2.04 -17.20 6.62
CA THR A 148 -0.59 -17.12 6.42
C THR A 148 0.07 -18.40 6.91
N PRO A 149 0.92 -19.08 6.11
CA PRO A 149 1.61 -20.29 6.53
C PRO A 149 2.36 -20.11 7.85
N ALA A 150 2.33 -21.14 8.69
CA ALA A 150 3.14 -21.15 9.90
C ALA A 150 4.62 -21.20 9.53
N ALA A 151 5.42 -20.36 10.18
CA ALA A 151 6.88 -20.46 10.07
C ALA A 151 7.36 -21.85 10.52
N PRO A 152 8.37 -22.44 9.87
CA PRO A 152 8.85 -23.78 10.20
C PRO A 152 9.15 -23.94 11.69
N GLY A 153 8.65 -25.04 12.29
CA GLY A 153 8.81 -25.34 13.71
C GLY A 153 7.87 -24.62 14.66
N THR A 154 6.89 -23.85 14.15
CA THR A 154 5.89 -23.14 14.95
C THR A 154 4.46 -23.62 14.65
N GLY A 155 3.49 -23.29 15.49
CA GLY A 155 2.08 -23.61 15.28
C GLY A 155 1.65 -25.02 15.67
N VAL A 156 2.51 -25.82 16.31
CA VAL A 156 2.19 -27.17 16.77
C VAL A 156 2.43 -27.31 18.27
N SER A 157 3.63 -27.01 18.76
CA SER A 157 4.01 -27.06 20.17
C SER A 157 4.40 -25.69 20.74
N THR A 158 4.58 -24.72 19.87
CA THR A 158 4.86 -23.33 20.19
C THR A 158 3.90 -22.44 19.39
N PRO A 159 3.61 -21.22 19.85
CA PRO A 159 2.70 -20.32 19.12
C PRO A 159 3.14 -20.12 17.67
N ARG A 160 2.17 -20.18 16.75
CA ARG A 160 2.35 -19.91 15.32
C ARG A 160 3.00 -18.56 15.10
N GLN A 161 4.03 -18.53 14.26
CA GLN A 161 4.68 -17.32 13.79
C GLN A 161 4.58 -17.24 12.26
N GLN A 162 4.80 -16.05 11.71
CA GLN A 162 4.74 -15.81 10.29
C GLN A 162 6.06 -15.18 9.80
N VAL A 163 6.34 -15.33 8.52
CA VAL A 163 7.57 -14.87 7.88
C VAL A 163 7.29 -13.64 7.02
N ASN A 164 8.16 -12.62 7.12
CA ASN A 164 8.26 -11.57 6.11
C ASN A 164 9.18 -12.06 5.00
N THR A 165 8.67 -12.15 3.77
CA THR A 165 9.44 -12.65 2.62
C THR A 165 10.27 -11.57 1.94
N LEU A 166 10.07 -10.29 2.29
CA LEU A 166 10.87 -9.16 1.82
C LEU A 166 11.91 -8.69 2.84
N SER A 167 12.84 -7.88 2.38
CA SER A 167 13.66 -7.02 3.23
C SER A 167 12.75 -6.08 4.01
N SER A 168 13.00 -5.88 5.30
CA SER A 168 12.23 -4.89 6.09
C SER A 168 12.73 -3.46 5.88
N TYR A 169 13.82 -3.25 5.16
CA TYR A 169 14.35 -1.92 4.90
C TYR A 169 13.57 -1.23 3.78
N ILE A 170 13.53 0.09 3.80
CA ILE A 170 13.10 0.89 2.64
C ILE A 170 14.32 0.97 1.71
N ASP A 171 14.47 -0.02 0.82
CA ASP A 171 15.69 -0.21 0.02
C ASP A 171 15.44 -0.40 -1.47
N ALA A 172 14.22 -0.05 -1.91
CA ALA A 172 13.73 -0.19 -3.27
C ALA A 172 13.62 -1.67 -3.73
N SER A 173 13.36 -2.60 -2.81
CA SER A 173 13.12 -4.00 -3.15
C SER A 173 11.92 -4.16 -4.09
N ASN A 174 10.94 -3.27 -3.99
CA ASN A 174 9.80 -3.19 -4.91
C ASN A 174 10.18 -2.86 -6.35
N VAL A 175 11.34 -2.22 -6.58
CA VAL A 175 11.90 -1.95 -7.92
C VAL A 175 12.83 -3.07 -8.40
N TYR A 176 13.67 -3.62 -7.50
CA TYR A 176 14.78 -4.52 -7.87
C TYR A 176 14.56 -5.98 -7.48
N GLY A 177 13.62 -6.28 -6.58
CA GLY A 177 13.45 -7.59 -5.97
C GLY A 177 14.45 -7.88 -4.85
N VAL A 178 14.16 -8.94 -4.10
CA VAL A 178 15.01 -9.40 -2.99
C VAL A 178 15.93 -10.58 -3.36
N ASP A 179 15.87 -11.05 -4.60
CA ASP A 179 16.65 -12.19 -5.08
C ASP A 179 17.34 -11.91 -6.41
N ARG A 180 18.43 -12.67 -6.66
CA ARG A 180 19.29 -12.47 -7.83
C ARG A 180 18.60 -12.85 -9.13
N ASN A 181 17.72 -13.85 -9.15
CA ASN A 181 17.11 -14.33 -10.38
C ASN A 181 16.10 -13.30 -10.91
N ARG A 182 15.28 -12.70 -10.01
CA ARG A 182 14.37 -11.61 -10.35
C ARG A 182 15.14 -10.40 -10.85
N LEU A 183 16.19 -9.98 -10.14
CA LEU A 183 16.99 -8.83 -10.57
C LEU A 183 17.68 -9.05 -11.91
N GLU A 184 18.26 -10.23 -12.15
CA GLU A 184 18.89 -10.58 -13.43
C GLU A 184 17.88 -10.49 -14.57
N TRP A 185 16.65 -11.01 -14.35
CA TRP A 185 15.58 -10.93 -15.35
C TRP A 185 15.17 -9.47 -15.64
N LEU A 186 15.18 -8.59 -14.63
CA LEU A 186 14.81 -7.17 -14.79
C LEU A 186 15.90 -6.33 -15.44
N ARG A 187 17.16 -6.75 -15.42
CA ARG A 187 18.28 -5.99 -16.05
C ARG A 187 18.38 -6.27 -17.54
N VAL A 188 18.81 -5.27 -18.30
CA VAL A 188 19.14 -5.46 -19.72
C VAL A 188 20.35 -6.39 -19.84
N GLY A 189 20.24 -7.47 -20.62
CA GLY A 189 21.28 -8.48 -20.81
C GLY A 189 20.74 -9.90 -20.79
N PRO A 190 21.62 -10.94 -20.85
CA PRO A 190 21.19 -12.32 -20.77
C PRO A 190 20.69 -12.70 -19.36
N VAL A 191 19.91 -13.79 -19.27
CA VAL A 191 19.52 -14.45 -18.00
C VAL A 191 20.16 -15.82 -18.02
N ASP A 192 21.36 -15.91 -17.47
CA ASP A 192 22.21 -17.12 -17.50
C ASP A 192 22.83 -17.46 -16.14
N GLY A 193 22.44 -16.71 -15.08
CA GLY A 193 22.96 -16.85 -13.71
C GLY A 193 24.21 -16.03 -13.44
N ASP A 194 24.72 -15.27 -14.44
CA ASP A 194 25.88 -14.41 -14.31
C ASP A 194 25.55 -12.93 -14.53
N MET A 195 25.18 -12.23 -13.46
CA MET A 195 24.85 -10.80 -13.55
C MET A 195 26.03 -9.90 -13.94
N SER A 196 27.26 -10.40 -14.00
CA SER A 196 28.43 -9.60 -14.38
C SER A 196 28.41 -9.21 -15.86
N ASN A 197 27.65 -9.91 -16.69
CA ASN A 197 27.46 -9.65 -18.12
C ASN A 197 26.20 -8.84 -18.43
N ASN A 198 25.39 -8.47 -17.41
CA ASN A 198 24.25 -7.60 -17.59
C ASN A 198 24.62 -6.12 -17.72
N GLY A 199 23.82 -5.39 -18.49
CA GLY A 199 23.91 -3.95 -18.58
C GLY A 199 23.50 -3.23 -17.28
N PRO A 200 23.73 -1.92 -17.20
CA PRO A 200 23.39 -1.14 -16.00
C PRO A 200 21.91 -0.73 -15.93
N ARG A 201 21.15 -0.86 -17.00
CA ARG A 201 19.76 -0.40 -17.12
C ARG A 201 18.77 -1.49 -16.73
N LEU A 202 17.64 -1.08 -16.16
CA LEU A 202 16.46 -1.92 -16.06
C LEU A 202 15.75 -2.00 -17.40
N MET A 203 15.16 -3.15 -17.70
CA MET A 203 14.41 -3.41 -18.91
C MET A 203 13.08 -2.65 -18.87
N LEU A 204 12.81 -1.91 -19.93
CA LEU A 204 11.55 -1.24 -20.21
C LEU A 204 11.16 -1.54 -21.65
N THR A 205 9.88 -1.37 -21.96
CA THR A 205 9.41 -1.36 -23.36
C THR A 205 9.93 -0.14 -24.12
N ASP A 206 9.79 -0.09 -25.44
CA ASP A 206 10.25 1.04 -26.25
C ASP A 206 9.51 2.36 -25.88
N ASP A 207 8.28 2.28 -25.42
CA ASP A 207 7.47 3.40 -24.93
C ASP A 207 7.69 3.67 -23.41
N GLY A 208 8.61 2.93 -22.78
CA GLY A 208 9.11 3.18 -21.45
C GLY A 208 8.24 2.64 -20.32
N PHE A 209 7.39 1.65 -20.55
CA PHE A 209 6.65 0.93 -19.51
C PHE A 209 7.42 -0.30 -19.02
N LEU A 210 6.94 -0.89 -17.92
CA LEU A 210 7.52 -2.14 -17.41
C LEU A 210 7.39 -3.28 -18.43
N PRO A 211 8.37 -4.22 -18.47
CA PRO A 211 8.34 -5.34 -19.39
C PRO A 211 7.21 -6.31 -19.04
N ARG A 212 6.58 -6.88 -20.06
CA ARG A 212 5.62 -7.98 -19.90
C ARG A 212 6.35 -9.30 -19.61
N VAL A 213 5.66 -10.27 -19.04
CA VAL A 213 6.22 -11.60 -18.78
C VAL A 213 6.82 -12.26 -20.04
N GLY A 214 6.30 -11.95 -21.22
CA GLY A 214 6.82 -12.43 -22.51
C GLY A 214 7.99 -11.64 -23.10
N ALA A 215 8.50 -10.60 -22.43
CA ALA A 215 9.51 -9.69 -22.99
C ALA A 215 10.85 -10.36 -23.36
N ARG A 216 11.11 -11.56 -22.80
CA ARG A 216 12.29 -12.38 -23.11
C ARG A 216 11.98 -13.59 -23.98
N GLY A 217 10.82 -13.61 -24.63
CA GLY A 217 10.37 -14.65 -25.56
C GLY A 217 9.51 -15.71 -24.88
N ASP A 218 9.98 -16.38 -23.84
CA ASP A 218 9.22 -17.41 -23.11
C ASP A 218 8.66 -16.85 -21.78
N PRO A 219 7.32 -16.65 -21.68
CA PRO A 219 6.69 -16.16 -20.46
C PRO A 219 6.95 -17.02 -19.20
N SER A 220 7.21 -18.33 -19.39
CA SER A 220 7.47 -19.24 -18.26
C SER A 220 8.80 -18.97 -17.55
N THR A 221 9.70 -18.21 -18.18
CA THR A 221 11.00 -17.82 -17.60
C THR A 221 10.91 -16.54 -16.76
N ALA A 222 9.79 -15.83 -16.83
CA ALA A 222 9.58 -14.61 -16.07
C ALA A 222 9.41 -14.93 -14.57
N PRO A 223 9.86 -14.03 -13.69
CA PRO A 223 9.53 -14.12 -12.28
C PRO A 223 8.02 -14.13 -12.07
N ALA A 224 7.55 -14.91 -11.09
CA ALA A 224 6.12 -14.98 -10.76
C ALA A 224 5.59 -13.59 -10.38
N MET A 225 4.38 -13.27 -10.88
CA MET A 225 3.61 -12.09 -10.51
C MET A 225 2.25 -12.53 -10.00
N ASP A 226 1.66 -11.74 -9.09
CA ASP A 226 0.29 -11.97 -8.65
C ASP A 226 -0.67 -11.59 -9.77
N LEU A 227 -1.62 -12.50 -10.01
CA LEU A 227 -2.58 -12.38 -11.10
C LEU A 227 -3.98 -12.19 -10.51
N MET A 228 -4.47 -10.96 -10.55
CA MET A 228 -5.79 -10.60 -10.02
C MET A 228 -6.63 -9.92 -11.11
N GLY A 229 -7.93 -9.82 -10.89
CA GLY A 229 -8.83 -9.19 -11.82
C GLY A 229 -8.72 -9.79 -13.22
N PRO A 230 -8.68 -8.97 -14.29
CA PRO A 230 -8.53 -9.42 -15.68
C PRO A 230 -7.28 -10.28 -15.94
N LEU A 231 -6.19 -10.05 -15.19
CA LEU A 231 -4.94 -10.82 -15.36
C LEU A 231 -5.09 -12.30 -14.99
N ALA A 232 -6.06 -12.67 -14.15
CA ALA A 232 -6.33 -14.08 -13.85
C ALA A 232 -6.70 -14.87 -15.11
N GLY A 233 -7.36 -14.20 -16.07
CA GLY A 233 -7.68 -14.76 -17.40
C GLY A 233 -6.64 -14.49 -18.48
N MET A 234 -5.75 -13.51 -18.28
CA MET A 234 -4.77 -13.02 -19.26
C MET A 234 -3.37 -12.90 -18.67
N PRO A 235 -2.77 -13.98 -18.11
CA PRO A 235 -1.52 -13.90 -17.35
C PRO A 235 -0.34 -13.34 -18.14
N ASN A 236 -0.35 -13.47 -19.48
CA ASN A 236 0.70 -12.94 -20.34
C ASN A 236 0.70 -11.40 -20.44
N ASN A 237 -0.38 -10.75 -20.02
CA ASN A 237 -0.46 -9.29 -20.00
C ASN A 237 0.15 -8.69 -18.72
N ALA A 238 0.49 -9.51 -17.73
CA ALA A 238 1.14 -9.01 -16.53
C ALA A 238 2.48 -8.35 -16.84
N VAL A 239 2.74 -7.22 -16.16
CA VAL A 239 4.06 -6.59 -16.16
C VAL A 239 4.91 -7.12 -15.01
N VAL A 240 6.23 -7.10 -15.18
CA VAL A 240 7.20 -7.63 -14.20
C VAL A 240 7.94 -6.47 -13.54
N ALA A 241 7.96 -6.48 -12.21
CA ALA A 241 8.69 -5.55 -11.36
C ALA A 241 9.44 -6.28 -10.23
N GLY A 242 10.03 -5.55 -9.31
CA GLY A 242 10.70 -6.10 -8.14
C GLY A 242 9.75 -6.82 -7.19
N ASP A 243 8.53 -6.29 -7.00
CA ASP A 243 7.49 -6.92 -6.17
C ASP A 243 6.44 -7.64 -7.02
N VAL A 244 5.91 -8.76 -6.51
CA VAL A 244 4.92 -9.59 -7.20
C VAL A 244 3.59 -8.90 -7.40
N ARG A 245 3.24 -7.94 -6.54
CA ARG A 245 1.96 -7.20 -6.49
C ARG A 245 1.91 -5.99 -7.41
N ALA A 246 2.94 -5.70 -8.21
CA ALA A 246 3.05 -4.49 -9.03
C ALA A 246 1.89 -4.26 -10.01
N ASN A 247 1.05 -5.26 -10.26
CA ASN A 247 -0.13 -5.18 -11.13
C ASN A 247 -1.44 -4.91 -10.37
N GLU A 248 -1.43 -4.69 -9.06
CA GLU A 248 -2.67 -4.56 -8.28
C GLU A 248 -3.58 -3.44 -8.78
N ASN A 249 -3.02 -2.25 -9.08
CA ASN A 249 -3.78 -1.20 -9.75
C ASN A 249 -2.86 -0.30 -10.59
N ILE A 250 -3.45 0.48 -11.50
CA ILE A 250 -2.70 1.30 -12.45
C ILE A 250 -1.88 2.41 -11.77
N ALA A 251 -2.33 2.97 -10.65
CA ALA A 251 -1.60 3.99 -9.92
C ALA A 251 -0.32 3.41 -9.31
N LEU A 252 -0.42 2.24 -8.70
CA LEU A 252 0.74 1.50 -8.18
C LEU A 252 1.70 1.07 -9.30
N THR A 253 1.18 0.50 -10.39
CA THR A 253 1.98 0.11 -11.57
C THR A 253 2.71 1.31 -12.15
N SER A 254 2.08 2.51 -12.09
CA SER A 254 2.70 3.77 -12.51
C SER A 254 3.91 4.13 -11.67
N LEU A 255 3.86 3.96 -10.34
CA LEU A 255 5.02 4.20 -9.46
C LEU A 255 6.15 3.19 -9.70
N HIS A 256 5.86 1.91 -9.86
CA HIS A 256 6.87 0.92 -10.25
C HIS A 256 7.54 1.29 -11.59
N THR A 257 6.75 1.76 -12.56
CA THR A 257 7.27 2.24 -13.86
C THR A 257 8.12 3.49 -13.68
N LEU A 258 7.66 4.44 -12.87
CA LEU A 258 8.35 5.70 -12.59
C LEU A 258 9.76 5.45 -12.04
N PHE A 259 9.90 4.61 -11.01
CA PHE A 259 11.20 4.36 -10.39
C PHE A 259 12.11 3.47 -11.24
N ALA A 260 11.58 2.63 -12.13
CA ALA A 260 12.37 1.95 -13.16
C ALA A 260 12.90 2.94 -14.21
N ARG A 261 12.10 3.94 -14.61
CA ARG A 261 12.55 5.06 -15.48
C ARG A 261 13.60 5.91 -14.77
N GLU A 262 13.39 6.25 -13.52
CA GLU A 262 14.32 7.06 -12.71
C GLU A 262 15.68 6.38 -12.59
N HIS A 263 15.71 5.08 -12.30
CA HIS A 263 16.94 4.29 -12.35
C HIS A 263 17.66 4.45 -13.70
N ASN A 264 16.94 4.30 -14.80
CA ASN A 264 17.53 4.42 -16.14
C ASN A 264 17.98 5.84 -16.49
N ARG A 265 17.28 6.87 -16.00
CA ARG A 265 17.67 8.30 -16.12
C ARG A 265 18.98 8.55 -15.39
N ILE A 266 19.12 8.06 -14.16
CA ILE A 266 20.36 8.17 -13.38
C ILE A 266 21.51 7.46 -14.10
N VAL A 267 21.29 6.22 -14.56
CA VAL A 267 22.30 5.46 -15.34
C VAL A 267 22.77 6.24 -16.58
N ALA A 268 21.84 6.90 -17.27
CA ALA A 268 22.16 7.68 -18.47
C ALA A 268 23.02 8.94 -18.16
N SER A 269 22.92 9.49 -16.96
CA SER A 269 23.69 10.65 -16.52
C SER A 269 25.11 10.29 -16.03
N LEU A 270 25.40 9.00 -15.81
CA LEU A 270 26.68 8.52 -15.32
C LEU A 270 27.70 8.32 -16.46
N PRO A 271 28.99 8.60 -16.23
CA PRO A 271 30.04 8.44 -17.25
C PRO A 271 30.16 6.99 -17.74
N SER A 272 30.39 6.83 -19.05
CA SER A 272 30.63 5.51 -19.68
C SER A 272 31.95 4.86 -19.27
N SER A 273 32.84 5.60 -18.61
CA SER A 273 34.10 5.10 -18.04
C SER A 273 33.87 4.21 -16.80
N LEU A 274 32.71 4.32 -16.15
CA LEU A 274 32.28 3.40 -15.09
C LEU A 274 31.80 2.09 -15.72
N SER A 275 32.08 0.97 -15.05
CA SER A 275 31.56 -0.34 -15.45
C SER A 275 30.01 -0.38 -15.39
N ALA A 276 29.42 -1.37 -16.03
CA ALA A 276 27.98 -1.57 -15.98
C ALA A 276 27.48 -1.75 -14.54
N GLU A 277 28.20 -2.55 -13.75
CA GLU A 277 27.83 -2.80 -12.35
C GLU A 277 27.97 -1.54 -11.46
N GLU A 278 29.02 -0.76 -11.63
CA GLU A 278 29.17 0.50 -10.89
C GLU A 278 28.03 1.47 -11.17
N ARG A 279 27.67 1.65 -12.43
CA ARG A 279 26.53 2.50 -12.81
C ARG A 279 25.21 1.99 -12.24
N PHE A 280 24.99 0.68 -12.30
CA PHE A 280 23.81 0.03 -11.72
C PHE A 280 23.72 0.28 -10.21
N GLN A 281 24.79 0.02 -9.46
CA GLN A 281 24.79 0.14 -8.01
C GLN A 281 24.70 1.60 -7.53
N ILE A 282 25.27 2.55 -8.27
CA ILE A 282 25.10 3.99 -8.00
C ILE A 282 23.62 4.38 -8.19
N ALA A 283 23.01 3.99 -9.31
CA ALA A 283 21.62 4.31 -9.58
C ALA A 283 20.69 3.66 -8.54
N ARG A 284 20.88 2.38 -8.20
CA ARG A 284 20.11 1.69 -7.16
C ARG A 284 20.21 2.38 -5.80
N ARG A 285 21.41 2.85 -5.41
CA ARG A 285 21.60 3.56 -4.14
C ARG A 285 20.87 4.90 -4.13
N VAL A 286 20.88 5.65 -5.23
CA VAL A 286 20.19 6.94 -5.33
C VAL A 286 18.67 6.72 -5.28
N VAL A 287 18.12 5.78 -6.06
CA VAL A 287 16.68 5.46 -6.05
C VAL A 287 16.21 5.04 -4.64
N GLY A 288 16.95 4.19 -3.94
CA GLY A 288 16.59 3.85 -2.54
C GLY A 288 16.59 5.08 -1.63
N ALA A 289 17.57 5.96 -1.77
CA ALA A 289 17.64 7.20 -0.99
C ALA A 289 16.52 8.20 -1.36
N GLU A 290 16.07 8.25 -2.61
CA GLU A 290 14.91 9.04 -3.04
C GLU A 290 13.62 8.55 -2.39
N ILE A 291 13.37 7.25 -2.40
CA ILE A 291 12.20 6.64 -1.76
C ILE A 291 12.21 6.89 -0.25
N GLU A 292 13.36 6.70 0.42
CA GLU A 292 13.52 7.06 1.82
C GLU A 292 13.26 8.56 2.06
N TYR A 293 13.87 9.44 1.26
CA TYR A 293 13.71 10.88 1.40
C TYR A 293 12.26 11.32 1.28
N ILE A 294 11.55 10.86 0.26
CA ILE A 294 10.13 11.17 0.07
C ILE A 294 9.31 10.64 1.25
N THR A 295 9.53 9.39 1.65
CA THR A 295 8.81 8.78 2.76
C THR A 295 8.93 9.59 4.05
N TYR A 296 10.15 9.97 4.44
CA TYR A 296 10.39 10.66 5.71
C TYR A 296 10.20 12.17 5.67
N THR A 297 10.21 12.82 4.49
CA THR A 297 10.09 14.29 4.39
C THR A 297 8.79 14.79 3.79
N GLN A 298 8.04 13.93 3.08
CA GLN A 298 6.78 14.30 2.43
C GLN A 298 5.62 13.42 2.93
N PHE A 299 5.69 12.11 2.74
CA PHE A 299 4.60 11.18 3.05
C PHE A 299 4.22 11.14 4.53
N LEU A 300 5.15 10.79 5.43
CA LEU A 300 4.87 10.71 6.87
C LEU A 300 4.38 12.05 7.45
N PRO A 301 5.02 13.21 7.13
CA PRO A 301 4.52 14.51 7.56
C PRO A 301 3.13 14.85 7.03
N ALA A 302 2.79 14.46 5.80
CA ALA A 302 1.46 14.71 5.23
C ALA A 302 0.35 14.00 5.99
N LEU A 303 0.61 12.76 6.47
CA LEU A 303 -0.29 12.00 7.32
C LEU A 303 -0.26 12.42 8.80
N GLY A 304 0.54 13.45 9.15
CA GLY A 304 0.70 13.91 10.52
C GLY A 304 1.63 13.06 11.40
N VAL A 305 2.33 12.08 10.82
CA VAL A 305 3.29 11.23 11.56
C VAL A 305 4.59 11.99 11.76
N ARG A 306 4.91 12.28 13.02
CA ARG A 306 6.11 13.02 13.40
C ARG A 306 7.01 12.14 14.26
N LEU A 307 8.22 11.91 13.78
CA LEU A 307 9.23 11.12 14.48
C LEU A 307 10.16 12.04 15.29
N ASP A 308 10.70 11.50 16.36
CA ASP A 308 11.77 12.17 17.11
C ASP A 308 12.97 12.51 16.21
N PRO A 309 13.79 13.50 16.60
CA PRO A 309 14.97 13.87 15.82
C PRO A 309 15.89 12.66 15.56
N TYR A 310 16.38 12.56 14.33
CA TYR A 310 17.33 11.50 13.96
C TYR A 310 18.72 11.78 14.56
N HIS A 311 19.26 10.83 15.30
CA HIS A 311 20.56 10.94 15.98
C HIS A 311 21.68 10.09 15.32
N GLY A 312 21.37 9.44 14.21
CA GLY A 312 22.30 8.54 13.50
C GLY A 312 21.86 7.08 13.59
N TYR A 313 22.55 6.23 12.83
CA TYR A 313 22.35 4.78 12.84
C TYR A 313 22.65 4.18 14.23
N ASP A 314 21.71 3.39 14.74
CA ASP A 314 21.89 2.64 15.99
C ASP A 314 21.88 1.12 15.73
N PRO A 315 23.05 0.44 15.86
CA PRO A 315 23.13 -1.00 15.64
C PRO A 315 22.39 -1.86 16.68
N ALA A 316 21.83 -1.26 17.74
CA ALA A 316 20.99 -1.95 18.73
C ALA A 316 19.50 -1.93 18.34
N VAL A 317 19.10 -1.15 17.35
CA VAL A 317 17.72 -1.09 16.84
C VAL A 317 17.52 -2.19 15.79
N ASN A 318 16.51 -3.04 16.01
CA ASN A 318 16.09 -4.05 15.04
C ASN A 318 15.00 -3.45 14.14
N PRO A 319 15.24 -3.27 12.82
CA PRO A 319 14.26 -2.72 11.88
C PRO A 319 13.23 -3.73 11.39
N GLY A 320 13.33 -5.00 11.79
CA GLY A 320 12.36 -6.03 11.39
C GLY A 320 10.93 -5.57 11.62
N LEU A 321 10.02 -5.88 10.69
CA LEU A 321 8.62 -5.51 10.84
C LEU A 321 7.98 -6.27 11.99
N SER A 322 7.17 -5.58 12.78
CA SER A 322 6.30 -6.23 13.75
C SER A 322 5.03 -6.75 13.08
N ASN A 323 4.49 -7.85 13.59
CA ASN A 323 3.20 -8.41 13.16
C ASN A 323 2.09 -7.37 13.30
N GLU A 324 2.12 -6.63 14.40
CA GLU A 324 1.13 -5.58 14.72
C GLU A 324 1.14 -4.46 13.69
N PHE A 325 2.32 -4.08 13.20
CA PHE A 325 2.44 -3.12 12.09
C PHE A 325 1.93 -3.73 10.78
N ALA A 326 2.46 -4.91 10.39
CA ALA A 326 2.23 -5.49 9.07
C ALA A 326 0.76 -5.88 8.80
N VAL A 327 -0.01 -6.28 9.83
CA VAL A 327 -1.36 -6.83 9.64
C VAL A 327 -2.48 -6.06 10.32
N VAL A 328 -2.16 -5.02 11.07
CA VAL A 328 -3.13 -4.10 11.68
C VAL A 328 -2.74 -2.65 11.40
N GLY A 329 -1.60 -2.20 11.93
CA GLY A 329 -1.22 -0.79 11.90
C GLY A 329 -1.09 -0.19 10.51
N TYR A 330 -0.58 -0.95 9.55
CA TYR A 330 -0.39 -0.51 8.17
C TYR A 330 -1.57 -0.91 7.26
N ARG A 331 -2.73 -1.18 7.82
CA ARG A 331 -3.98 -1.47 7.11
C ARG A 331 -4.86 -0.22 7.11
N ALA A 332 -4.77 0.55 6.03
CA ALA A 332 -5.48 1.81 5.86
C ALA A 332 -6.37 1.77 4.59
N HIS A 333 -7.11 0.67 4.43
CA HIS A 333 -8.01 0.47 3.28
C HIS A 333 -9.14 1.51 3.23
N SER A 334 -9.51 2.11 4.35
CA SER A 334 -10.45 3.23 4.41
C SER A 334 -9.98 4.50 3.68
N MET A 335 -8.67 4.69 3.53
CA MET A 335 -8.12 5.84 2.81
C MET A 335 -8.25 5.73 1.29
N ILE A 336 -8.57 4.54 0.75
CA ILE A 336 -8.54 4.27 -0.68
C ILE A 336 -9.83 4.78 -1.32
N HIS A 337 -9.67 5.71 -2.27
CA HIS A 337 -10.75 6.19 -3.11
C HIS A 337 -11.15 5.10 -4.13
N GLY A 338 -12.45 4.86 -4.30
CA GLY A 338 -12.97 3.84 -5.19
C GLY A 338 -12.76 4.11 -6.68
N GLU A 339 -12.24 5.29 -7.03
CA GLU A 339 -12.01 5.74 -8.40
C GLU A 339 -10.81 6.68 -8.54
N LEU A 340 -10.34 6.81 -9.78
CA LEU A 340 -9.24 7.68 -10.19
C LEU A 340 -9.72 8.60 -11.32
N ASP A 341 -9.96 9.89 -11.05
CA ASP A 341 -10.50 10.79 -12.04
C ASP A 341 -9.42 11.71 -12.58
N THR A 342 -9.38 11.83 -13.89
CA THR A 342 -8.44 12.72 -14.57
C THR A 342 -9.12 13.52 -15.65
N THR A 343 -8.82 14.82 -15.71
CA THR A 343 -9.29 15.71 -16.76
C THR A 343 -8.14 16.06 -17.69
N VAL A 344 -8.33 15.83 -18.97
CA VAL A 344 -7.33 16.08 -20.02
C VAL A 344 -7.91 16.98 -21.12
N PRO A 345 -7.07 17.72 -21.88
CA PRO A 345 -7.54 18.47 -23.05
C PRO A 345 -8.24 17.57 -24.07
N ALA A 346 -9.32 18.04 -24.65
CA ALA A 346 -10.00 17.36 -25.75
C ALA A 346 -9.02 17.09 -26.91
N GLY A 347 -9.04 15.86 -27.41
CA GLY A 347 -8.09 15.40 -28.44
C GLY A 347 -6.79 14.81 -27.90
N THR A 348 -6.62 14.72 -26.58
CA THR A 348 -5.54 13.93 -25.97
C THR A 348 -5.63 12.46 -26.37
N TYR A 349 -6.85 11.94 -26.44
CA TYR A 349 -7.15 10.60 -26.92
C TYR A 349 -7.99 10.67 -28.20
N THR A 350 -7.83 9.68 -29.08
CA THR A 350 -8.69 9.49 -30.25
C THR A 350 -10.05 8.96 -29.83
N ASP A 351 -11.08 9.15 -30.66
CA ASP A 351 -12.43 8.61 -30.42
C ASP A 351 -12.40 7.08 -30.20
N ALA A 352 -11.50 6.37 -30.89
CA ALA A 352 -11.34 4.93 -30.73
C ALA A 352 -10.76 4.55 -29.36
N GLN A 353 -9.84 5.36 -28.80
CA GLN A 353 -9.31 5.16 -27.45
C GLN A 353 -10.39 5.47 -26.38
N LEU A 354 -11.13 6.58 -26.56
CA LEU A 354 -12.23 6.91 -25.66
C LEU A 354 -13.32 5.83 -25.63
N ALA A 355 -13.66 5.28 -26.80
CA ALA A 355 -14.59 4.14 -26.90
C ALA A 355 -14.03 2.87 -26.24
N ALA A 356 -12.71 2.64 -26.33
CA ALA A 356 -12.06 1.51 -25.67
C ALA A 356 -12.00 1.68 -24.13
N PHE A 357 -11.86 2.91 -23.62
CA PHE A 357 -11.97 3.21 -22.19
C PHE A 357 -13.40 2.96 -21.69
N ALA A 358 -14.40 3.47 -22.42
CA ALA A 358 -15.80 3.25 -22.07
C ALA A 358 -16.17 1.76 -22.05
N ALA A 359 -15.61 0.96 -22.97
CA ALA A 359 -15.80 -0.50 -22.99
C ALA A 359 -15.16 -1.22 -21.77
N GLN A 360 -14.25 -0.56 -21.06
CA GLN A 360 -13.63 -1.03 -19.82
C GLN A 360 -14.24 -0.39 -18.56
N GLN A 361 -15.44 0.18 -18.67
CA GLN A 361 -16.17 0.82 -17.57
C GLN A 361 -15.57 2.16 -17.08
N VAL A 362 -14.68 2.77 -17.83
CA VAL A 362 -14.23 4.14 -17.59
C VAL A 362 -15.32 5.08 -18.12
N ALA A 363 -15.89 5.91 -17.26
CA ALA A 363 -16.80 6.94 -17.74
C ALA A 363 -16.02 8.01 -18.50
N VAL A 364 -16.58 8.50 -19.61
CA VAL A 364 -15.95 9.47 -20.50
C VAL A 364 -16.89 10.65 -20.62
N GLU A 365 -16.53 11.77 -19.97
CA GLU A 365 -17.37 12.95 -19.89
C GLU A 365 -16.73 14.15 -20.63
N PRO A 366 -17.18 14.46 -21.86
CA PRO A 366 -16.74 15.65 -22.55
C PRO A 366 -17.31 16.93 -21.92
N ASP A 367 -16.43 17.88 -21.62
CA ASP A 367 -16.81 19.23 -21.15
C ASP A 367 -16.03 20.30 -21.91
N GLY A 368 -16.63 20.83 -22.95
CA GLY A 368 -16.05 21.88 -23.79
C GLY A 368 -14.74 21.47 -24.47
N ASP A 369 -13.64 22.04 -24.05
CA ASP A 369 -12.29 21.74 -24.55
C ASP A 369 -11.53 20.72 -23.68
N GLN A 370 -12.23 20.05 -22.76
CA GLN A 370 -11.70 19.02 -21.89
C GLN A 370 -12.50 17.73 -21.97
N VAL A 371 -11.91 16.65 -21.47
CA VAL A 371 -12.55 15.35 -21.27
C VAL A 371 -12.15 14.85 -19.91
N THR A 372 -13.12 14.56 -19.04
CA THR A 372 -12.91 13.88 -17.77
C THR A 372 -13.08 12.36 -17.98
N LEU A 373 -12.15 11.61 -17.44
CA LEU A 373 -12.19 10.15 -17.35
C LEU A 373 -12.35 9.78 -15.88
N GLU A 374 -13.47 9.15 -15.54
CA GLU A 374 -13.70 8.57 -14.21
C GLU A 374 -13.38 7.08 -14.31
N ILE A 375 -12.32 6.66 -13.63
CA ILE A 375 -11.75 5.32 -13.75
C ILE A 375 -12.05 4.55 -12.46
N PRO A 376 -13.07 3.69 -12.42
CA PRO A 376 -13.35 2.87 -11.25
C PRO A 376 -12.12 2.03 -10.89
N LEU A 377 -11.81 1.92 -9.61
CA LEU A 377 -10.66 1.15 -9.14
C LEU A 377 -10.75 -0.33 -9.57
N ALA A 378 -11.97 -0.86 -9.70
CA ALA A 378 -12.20 -2.20 -10.23
C ALA A 378 -11.76 -2.35 -11.69
N ALA A 379 -11.92 -1.32 -12.52
CA ALA A 379 -11.41 -1.30 -13.91
C ALA A 379 -9.89 -1.10 -13.97
N ALA A 380 -9.35 -0.37 -13.00
CA ALA A 380 -7.92 -0.11 -12.85
C ALA A 380 -7.13 -1.32 -12.28
N PHE A 381 -7.83 -2.28 -11.66
CA PHE A 381 -7.21 -3.39 -10.93
C PHE A 381 -6.79 -4.52 -11.88
N GLY A 382 -5.52 -4.95 -11.79
CA GLY A 382 -4.98 -5.98 -12.66
C GLY A 382 -5.04 -5.64 -14.15
N ASN A 383 -4.92 -4.35 -14.51
CA ASN A 383 -5.12 -3.87 -15.88
C ASN A 383 -3.97 -2.98 -16.38
N PRO A 384 -2.76 -3.53 -16.57
CA PRO A 384 -1.63 -2.76 -17.08
C PRO A 384 -1.83 -2.28 -18.53
N ASP A 385 -2.75 -2.87 -19.29
CA ASP A 385 -3.09 -2.41 -20.64
C ASP A 385 -3.83 -1.07 -20.60
N LEU A 386 -4.72 -0.87 -19.63
CA LEU A 386 -5.38 0.41 -19.40
C LEU A 386 -4.35 1.51 -19.08
N LEU A 387 -3.38 1.21 -18.20
CA LEU A 387 -2.30 2.16 -17.89
C LEU A 387 -1.50 2.54 -19.16
N GLN A 388 -1.13 1.57 -19.99
CA GLN A 388 -0.36 1.83 -21.19
C GLN A 388 -1.14 2.72 -22.17
N ASN A 389 -2.46 2.55 -22.26
CA ASN A 389 -3.33 3.35 -23.12
C ASN A 389 -3.59 4.75 -22.56
N LEU A 390 -3.72 4.91 -21.23
CA LEU A 390 -3.89 6.20 -20.56
C LEU A 390 -2.59 7.01 -20.55
N GLY A 391 -1.45 6.34 -20.34
CA GLY A 391 -0.18 6.98 -20.07
C GLY A 391 0.01 7.34 -18.58
N LEU A 392 1.26 7.53 -18.16
CA LEU A 392 1.59 7.84 -16.77
C LEU A 392 1.07 9.20 -16.30
N GLY A 393 1.11 10.20 -17.19
CA GLY A 393 0.75 11.58 -16.85
C GLY A 393 -0.66 11.74 -16.30
N PRO A 394 -1.71 11.35 -17.03
CA PRO A 394 -3.08 11.40 -16.57
C PRO A 394 -3.31 10.64 -15.26
N VAL A 395 -2.70 9.45 -15.10
CA VAL A 395 -2.80 8.68 -13.85
C VAL A 395 -2.16 9.42 -12.68
N PHE A 396 -0.99 10.06 -12.84
CA PHE A 396 -0.40 10.86 -11.77
C PHE A 396 -1.20 12.12 -11.44
N GLN A 397 -1.86 12.72 -12.44
CA GLN A 397 -2.75 13.87 -12.23
C GLN A 397 -4.00 13.49 -11.43
N SER A 398 -4.59 12.30 -11.68
CA SER A 398 -5.77 11.82 -10.94
C SER A 398 -5.52 11.73 -9.42
N LEU A 399 -4.28 11.43 -9.02
CA LEU A 399 -3.91 11.33 -7.61
C LEU A 399 -3.90 12.67 -6.84
N SER A 400 -4.13 13.79 -7.52
CA SER A 400 -4.18 15.13 -6.89
C SER A 400 -5.52 15.41 -6.18
N GLN A 401 -6.52 14.55 -6.35
CA GLN A 401 -7.78 14.61 -5.61
C GLN A 401 -7.59 14.18 -4.15
N ARG A 402 -8.52 14.55 -3.26
CA ARG A 402 -8.49 14.10 -1.86
C ARG A 402 -8.66 12.59 -1.78
N GLN A 403 -7.91 11.95 -0.88
CA GLN A 403 -8.21 10.59 -0.46
C GLN A 403 -9.38 10.58 0.53
N TYR A 404 -9.93 9.39 0.82
CA TYR A 404 -10.90 9.25 1.90
C TYR A 404 -10.25 9.38 3.28
N GLU A 405 -11.06 9.69 4.28
CA GLU A 405 -10.65 9.76 5.69
C GLU A 405 -10.19 8.36 6.15
N ASN A 406 -9.17 8.32 6.98
CA ASN A 406 -8.73 7.05 7.59
C ASN A 406 -9.58 6.74 8.82
N ASP A 407 -10.78 6.28 8.62
CA ASP A 407 -11.74 5.93 9.67
C ASP A 407 -12.18 4.45 9.60
N GLU A 408 -13.31 4.11 10.17
CA GLU A 408 -13.84 2.74 10.08
C GLU A 408 -14.54 2.43 8.75
N GLN A 409 -14.82 3.43 7.92
CA GLN A 409 -15.56 3.24 6.69
C GLN A 409 -14.62 2.78 5.58
N ILE A 410 -15.00 1.74 4.87
CA ILE A 410 -14.26 1.24 3.72
C ILE A 410 -15.19 1.27 2.52
N ASP A 411 -14.72 1.88 1.43
CA ASP A 411 -15.46 1.97 0.18
C ASP A 411 -16.02 0.61 -0.25
N ASN A 412 -17.28 0.58 -0.66
CA ASN A 412 -17.94 -0.64 -1.11
C ASN A 412 -17.27 -1.26 -2.34
N ALA A 413 -16.50 -0.50 -3.14
CA ALA A 413 -15.62 -1.07 -4.16
C ALA A 413 -14.62 -2.08 -3.56
N LEU A 414 -14.06 -1.78 -2.39
CA LEU A 414 -13.11 -2.66 -1.69
C LEU A 414 -13.79 -3.74 -0.86
N ARG A 415 -15.08 -3.58 -0.54
CA ARG A 415 -15.85 -4.52 0.26
C ARG A 415 -16.66 -5.52 -0.58
N SER A 416 -16.65 -5.43 -1.91
CA SER A 416 -17.45 -6.29 -2.78
C SER A 416 -16.87 -6.53 -4.16
N VAL A 417 -16.37 -5.50 -4.82
CA VAL A 417 -16.19 -5.48 -6.29
C VAL A 417 -14.76 -5.75 -6.72
N LEU A 418 -13.77 -5.27 -5.97
CA LEU A 418 -12.37 -5.14 -6.43
C LEU A 418 -11.73 -6.46 -6.87
N PHE A 419 -11.97 -7.53 -6.16
CA PHE A 419 -11.38 -8.85 -6.42
C PHE A 419 -12.38 -9.84 -7.02
N GLN A 420 -13.37 -9.37 -7.75
CA GLN A 420 -14.35 -10.26 -8.37
C GLN A 420 -13.71 -11.11 -9.45
N ILE A 421 -13.88 -12.42 -9.32
CA ILE A 421 -13.41 -13.40 -10.31
C ILE A 421 -14.62 -13.78 -11.17
N PRO A 422 -14.63 -13.46 -12.48
CA PRO A 422 -15.73 -13.81 -13.35
C PRO A 422 -16.00 -15.33 -13.38
N LYS A 423 -17.27 -15.74 -13.40
CA LYS A 423 -17.62 -17.13 -13.61
C LYS A 423 -17.17 -17.61 -15.00
N PRO A 424 -16.73 -18.87 -15.14
CA PRO A 424 -16.44 -19.43 -16.46
C PRO A 424 -17.63 -19.30 -17.40
N GLY A 425 -17.39 -18.78 -18.61
CA GLY A 425 -18.43 -18.58 -19.62
C GLY A 425 -19.05 -17.18 -19.65
N ILE A 426 -18.69 -16.30 -18.73
CA ILE A 426 -18.99 -14.86 -18.86
C ILE A 426 -18.01 -14.28 -19.87
N ALA A 427 -18.52 -14.04 -21.10
CA ALA A 427 -17.69 -13.56 -22.22
C ALA A 427 -17.26 -12.09 -22.04
N ASP A 428 -18.07 -11.29 -21.37
CA ASP A 428 -17.83 -9.89 -21.09
C ASP A 428 -18.17 -9.58 -19.62
N PRO A 429 -17.18 -9.55 -18.73
CA PRO A 429 -17.40 -9.18 -17.32
C PRO A 429 -17.90 -7.76 -17.11
N SER A 430 -17.73 -6.86 -18.08
CA SER A 430 -18.17 -5.46 -17.97
C SER A 430 -19.68 -5.33 -17.80
N VAL A 431 -20.45 -6.23 -18.40
CA VAL A 431 -21.93 -6.25 -18.24
C VAL A 431 -22.38 -6.63 -16.82
N CYS A 432 -21.46 -7.13 -16.01
CA CYS A 432 -21.74 -7.56 -14.63
C CYS A 432 -21.62 -6.43 -13.61
N GLY A 433 -21.10 -5.28 -14.01
CA GLY A 433 -20.87 -4.11 -13.13
C GLY A 433 -21.84 -2.96 -13.34
N VAL A 434 -22.70 -2.98 -14.38
CA VAL A 434 -23.50 -1.81 -14.76
C VAL A 434 -25.00 -2.17 -14.78
N PRO A 435 -25.90 -1.33 -14.24
CA PRO A 435 -25.68 -0.15 -13.36
C PRO A 435 -25.36 -0.49 -11.91
N LEU A 436 -25.50 -1.74 -11.52
CA LEU A 436 -25.15 -2.28 -10.20
C LEU A 436 -24.41 -3.60 -10.39
N VAL A 437 -23.47 -3.89 -9.50
CA VAL A 437 -22.75 -5.16 -9.50
C VAL A 437 -23.74 -6.33 -9.43
N ASN A 438 -23.63 -7.25 -10.39
CA ASN A 438 -24.40 -8.48 -10.39
C ASN A 438 -23.55 -9.62 -9.77
N PRO A 439 -23.78 -9.98 -8.51
CA PRO A 439 -23.01 -11.03 -7.83
C PRO A 439 -23.05 -12.38 -8.54
N ASP A 440 -24.11 -12.66 -9.31
CA ASP A 440 -24.29 -13.92 -10.04
C ASP A 440 -23.29 -14.09 -11.20
N CYS A 441 -22.64 -13.01 -11.61
CA CYS A 441 -21.58 -13.04 -12.63
C CYS A 441 -20.23 -13.56 -12.10
N PHE A 442 -20.03 -13.62 -10.79
CA PHE A 442 -18.73 -13.84 -10.19
C PHE A 442 -18.67 -15.15 -9.39
N SER A 443 -17.50 -15.81 -9.44
CA SER A 443 -17.20 -17.01 -8.66
C SER A 443 -16.51 -16.70 -7.33
N GLY A 444 -16.14 -15.44 -7.10
CA GLY A 444 -15.54 -14.99 -5.87
C GLY A 444 -15.83 -13.50 -5.63
N VAL A 445 -15.98 -13.14 -4.38
CA VAL A 445 -16.12 -11.76 -3.90
C VAL A 445 -15.13 -11.55 -2.76
N SER A 446 -14.75 -10.31 -2.52
CA SER A 446 -13.83 -9.97 -1.42
C SER A 446 -14.42 -8.85 -0.58
N ASP A 447 -13.98 -8.80 0.67
CA ASP A 447 -14.27 -7.73 1.62
C ASP A 447 -12.97 -7.46 2.40
N LEU A 448 -12.27 -6.39 2.04
CA LEU A 448 -10.96 -6.08 2.66
C LEU A 448 -11.08 -5.77 4.15
N GLY A 449 -12.18 -5.15 4.60
CA GLY A 449 -12.41 -4.93 6.03
C GLY A 449 -12.58 -6.25 6.79
N ALA A 450 -13.35 -7.19 6.23
CA ALA A 450 -13.46 -8.54 6.80
C ALA A 450 -12.11 -9.28 6.78
N ILE A 451 -11.35 -9.17 5.69
CA ILE A 451 -10.01 -9.78 5.57
C ILE A 451 -9.04 -9.21 6.61
N ASP A 452 -9.07 -7.90 6.90
CA ASP A 452 -8.20 -7.30 7.91
C ASP A 452 -8.51 -7.82 9.32
N VAL A 453 -9.79 -7.96 9.67
CA VAL A 453 -10.19 -8.61 10.94
C VAL A 453 -9.72 -10.06 10.96
N ALA A 454 -9.97 -10.82 9.87
CA ALA A 454 -9.56 -12.22 9.76
C ALA A 454 -8.04 -12.37 9.89
N ARG A 455 -7.28 -11.48 9.27
CA ARG A 455 -5.83 -11.50 9.28
C ARG A 455 -5.25 -11.20 10.67
N GLY A 456 -5.82 -10.26 11.40
CA GLY A 456 -5.47 -10.01 12.80
C GLY A 456 -5.69 -11.26 13.67
N ARG A 457 -6.83 -11.94 13.51
CA ARG A 457 -7.13 -13.18 14.23
C ARG A 457 -6.26 -14.35 13.79
N ASP A 458 -5.94 -14.47 12.49
CA ASP A 458 -5.04 -15.48 11.93
C ASP A 458 -3.61 -15.36 12.47
N HIS A 459 -3.12 -14.14 12.62
CA HIS A 459 -1.79 -13.87 13.16
C HIS A 459 -1.76 -13.90 14.70
N GLY A 460 -2.89 -14.21 15.34
CA GLY A 460 -2.99 -14.27 16.80
C GLY A 460 -2.68 -12.93 17.46
N LEU A 461 -3.14 -11.82 16.87
CA LEU A 461 -2.99 -10.52 17.51
C LEU A 461 -3.86 -10.42 18.77
N PRO A 462 -3.43 -9.64 19.78
CA PRO A 462 -4.22 -9.42 20.98
C PRO A 462 -5.48 -8.60 20.70
N THR A 463 -6.35 -8.48 21.69
CA THR A 463 -7.46 -7.53 21.63
C THR A 463 -6.95 -6.09 21.55
N TYR A 464 -7.81 -5.19 21.13
CA TYR A 464 -7.51 -3.77 20.99
C TYR A 464 -6.88 -3.16 22.28
N ASN A 465 -7.47 -3.37 23.44
CA ASN A 465 -6.94 -2.84 24.69
C ASN A 465 -5.62 -3.48 25.11
N ASP A 466 -5.41 -4.76 24.84
CA ASP A 466 -4.13 -5.40 25.12
C ASP A 466 -3.03 -4.88 24.17
N LEU A 467 -3.39 -4.59 22.91
CA LEU A 467 -2.46 -3.97 21.97
C LEU A 467 -2.11 -2.55 22.39
N ARG A 468 -3.09 -1.74 22.84
CA ARG A 468 -2.82 -0.40 23.41
C ARG A 468 -1.82 -0.48 24.56
N ARG A 469 -2.01 -1.41 25.51
CA ARG A 469 -1.07 -1.62 26.64
C ARG A 469 0.34 -1.96 26.15
N ALA A 470 0.46 -2.82 25.13
CA ALA A 470 1.75 -3.21 24.55
C ALA A 470 2.49 -2.02 23.90
N TYR A 471 1.75 -1.04 23.39
CA TYR A 471 2.31 0.21 22.86
C TYR A 471 2.42 1.34 23.91
N GLY A 472 2.19 1.04 25.20
CA GLY A 472 2.32 2.00 26.29
C GLY A 472 1.15 2.99 26.42
N LEU A 473 0.04 2.71 25.75
CA LEU A 473 -1.17 3.53 25.80
C LEU A 473 -2.14 3.04 26.89
N ALA A 474 -2.88 3.96 27.49
CA ALA A 474 -3.94 3.59 28.42
C ALA A 474 -5.06 2.81 27.71
N PRO A 475 -5.60 1.73 28.30
CA PRO A 475 -6.77 1.07 27.75
C PRO A 475 -7.98 2.00 27.79
N LYS A 476 -8.90 1.82 26.83
CA LYS A 476 -10.18 2.52 26.83
C LYS A 476 -11.18 1.74 27.70
N THR A 477 -12.07 2.45 28.40
CA THR A 477 -12.99 1.85 29.37
C THR A 477 -14.42 1.70 28.85
N SER A 478 -14.70 2.31 27.69
CA SER A 478 -16.01 2.27 27.05
C SER A 478 -15.84 2.49 25.52
N PHE A 479 -16.88 2.18 24.77
CA PHE A 479 -16.86 2.45 23.32
C PHE A 479 -16.91 3.95 23.01
N VAL A 480 -17.52 4.79 23.87
CA VAL A 480 -17.42 6.25 23.74
C VAL A 480 -16.02 6.77 23.97
N ASP A 481 -15.22 6.11 24.81
CA ASP A 481 -13.81 6.47 24.96
C ASP A 481 -12.98 6.14 23.71
N VAL A 482 -13.38 5.11 22.95
CA VAL A 482 -12.75 4.76 21.67
C VAL A 482 -13.06 5.81 20.63
N THR A 483 -14.35 6.01 20.35
CA THR A 483 -14.81 6.83 19.19
C THR A 483 -14.82 8.33 19.47
N GLY A 484 -14.87 8.72 20.75
CA GLY A 484 -15.06 10.12 21.16
C GLY A 484 -16.47 10.66 20.95
N GLU A 485 -17.44 9.78 20.62
CA GLU A 485 -18.85 10.14 20.45
C GLU A 485 -19.59 10.35 21.77
N ALA A 486 -20.78 10.95 21.72
CA ALA A 486 -21.51 11.35 22.91
C ALA A 486 -22.21 10.20 23.64
N THR A 487 -22.52 9.09 22.95
CA THR A 487 -23.29 7.96 23.52
C THR A 487 -22.92 6.64 22.86
N GLN A 488 -23.12 5.55 23.60
CA GLN A 488 -23.02 4.18 23.10
C GLN A 488 -24.39 3.44 23.18
N SER A 489 -25.47 4.21 23.07
CA SER A 489 -26.85 3.70 23.04
C SER A 489 -27.52 4.11 21.73
N PHE A 490 -28.35 3.21 21.21
CA PHE A 490 -29.17 3.55 20.05
C PHE A 490 -30.17 4.66 20.39
N PRO A 491 -30.42 5.59 19.46
CA PRO A 491 -31.41 6.65 19.68
C PRO A 491 -32.84 6.10 19.67
N ALA A 492 -33.75 6.81 20.32
CA ALA A 492 -35.18 6.59 20.16
C ALA A 492 -35.65 7.22 18.85
N ASP A 493 -35.36 6.58 17.73
CA ASP A 493 -35.68 7.03 16.37
C ASP A 493 -36.80 6.14 15.79
N PRO A 494 -37.91 6.72 15.28
CA PRO A 494 -39.01 5.94 14.74
C PRO A 494 -38.66 5.17 13.45
N LEU A 495 -37.52 5.46 12.82
CA LEU A 495 -37.01 4.74 11.65
C LEU A 495 -36.15 3.54 12.02
N ILE A 496 -35.87 3.31 13.29
CA ILE A 496 -35.09 2.17 13.77
C ILE A 496 -35.98 1.23 14.57
N ASP A 497 -35.89 -0.06 14.34
CA ASP A 497 -36.57 -1.07 15.16
C ASP A 497 -36.02 -1.02 16.59
N ALA A 498 -36.85 -0.54 17.51
CA ALA A 498 -36.45 -0.43 18.91
C ALA A 498 -36.22 -1.78 19.61
N GLN A 499 -36.71 -2.91 19.05
CA GLN A 499 -36.53 -4.25 19.61
C GLN A 499 -35.23 -4.92 19.11
N ASP A 500 -34.81 -4.60 17.90
CA ASP A 500 -33.59 -5.16 17.29
C ASP A 500 -32.81 -4.10 16.48
N PRO A 501 -32.35 -3.01 17.13
CA PRO A 501 -31.81 -1.88 16.44
C PRO A 501 -30.54 -2.20 15.63
N ILE A 502 -29.70 -3.15 16.07
CA ILE A 502 -28.43 -3.45 15.40
C ILE A 502 -28.62 -4.14 14.05
N ASN A 503 -29.76 -4.77 13.83
CA ASN A 503 -30.10 -5.43 12.58
C ASN A 503 -31.00 -4.59 11.66
N ASP A 504 -31.30 -3.34 12.03
CA ASP A 504 -32.04 -2.41 11.19
C ASP A 504 -31.08 -1.73 10.19
N PRO A 505 -31.30 -1.81 8.86
CA PRO A 505 -30.44 -1.15 7.87
C PRO A 505 -30.30 0.36 8.04
N ASN A 506 -31.33 1.04 8.55
CA ASN A 506 -31.30 2.50 8.73
C ASN A 506 -30.27 2.99 9.76
N ILE A 507 -29.66 2.09 10.55
CA ILE A 507 -28.60 2.49 11.51
C ILE A 507 -27.37 3.12 10.82
N LEU A 508 -27.17 2.81 9.55
CA LEU A 508 -26.01 3.30 8.77
C LEU A 508 -26.31 4.62 8.06
N ASP A 509 -27.57 5.05 7.97
CA ASP A 509 -27.94 6.29 7.26
C ASP A 509 -27.19 7.51 7.76
N PHE A 510 -26.75 8.36 6.82
CA PHE A 510 -26.25 9.67 7.15
C PHE A 510 -27.41 10.67 7.32
N VAL A 511 -27.42 11.38 8.43
CA VAL A 511 -28.42 12.41 8.75
C VAL A 511 -27.88 13.82 8.57
N GLU A 512 -26.57 14.00 8.49
CA GLU A 512 -25.90 15.26 8.24
C GLU A 512 -24.58 15.03 7.50
N LEU A 513 -24.36 15.79 6.43
CA LEU A 513 -23.12 15.83 5.67
C LEU A 513 -22.63 17.28 5.61
N ARG A 514 -21.30 17.50 5.72
CA ARG A 514 -20.69 18.83 5.66
C ARG A 514 -19.42 18.84 4.81
N ASP A 515 -19.26 19.95 4.06
CA ASP A 515 -18.02 20.26 3.34
C ASP A 515 -16.89 20.74 4.30
N ALA A 516 -15.70 20.99 3.75
CA ALA A 516 -14.54 21.50 4.49
C ALA A 516 -14.77 22.88 5.14
N LYS A 517 -15.73 23.67 4.67
CA LYS A 517 -16.11 24.97 5.22
C LYS A 517 -17.19 24.85 6.30
N GLY A 518 -17.68 23.63 6.57
CA GLY A 518 -18.74 23.34 7.53
C GLY A 518 -20.15 23.59 7.01
N ASN A 519 -20.34 23.84 5.71
CA ASN A 519 -21.67 24.00 5.12
C ASN A 519 -22.36 22.64 5.01
N LEU A 520 -23.68 22.64 5.17
CA LEU A 520 -24.50 21.44 4.95
C LEU A 520 -24.51 21.06 3.48
N VAL A 521 -24.32 19.79 3.21
CA VAL A 521 -24.39 19.18 1.88
C VAL A 521 -25.59 18.23 1.83
N ALA A 522 -26.33 18.25 0.74
CA ALA A 522 -27.50 17.38 0.58
C ALA A 522 -27.04 15.94 0.25
N PRO A 523 -27.51 14.91 0.97
CA PRO A 523 -27.21 13.52 0.62
C PRO A 523 -27.63 13.18 -0.81
N GLY A 524 -26.80 12.40 -1.54
CA GLY A 524 -27.05 12.00 -2.92
C GLY A 524 -26.91 13.11 -3.96
N SER A 525 -26.27 14.24 -3.60
CA SER A 525 -25.87 15.27 -4.57
C SER A 525 -24.43 15.03 -5.05
N THR A 526 -24.06 15.54 -6.24
CA THR A 526 -22.67 15.52 -6.73
C THR A 526 -21.71 16.14 -5.70
N GLN A 527 -22.12 17.20 -5.01
CA GLN A 527 -21.32 17.78 -3.94
C GLN A 527 -21.09 16.79 -2.77
N ALA A 528 -22.03 15.88 -2.49
CA ALA A 528 -21.85 14.86 -1.46
C ALA A 528 -20.84 13.80 -1.88
N GLU A 529 -20.71 13.55 -3.17
CA GLU A 529 -19.74 12.60 -3.73
C GLU A 529 -18.31 13.14 -3.77
N GLU A 530 -18.15 14.48 -3.79
CA GLU A 530 -16.86 15.14 -4.06
C GLU A 530 -16.26 15.92 -2.88
N GLU A 531 -17.09 16.44 -1.94
CA GLU A 531 -16.63 17.49 -1.01
C GLU A 531 -16.86 17.18 0.48
N VAL A 532 -17.52 16.09 0.83
CA VAL A 532 -17.89 15.83 2.23
C VAL A 532 -16.69 15.40 3.05
N VAL A 533 -16.36 16.16 4.09
CA VAL A 533 -15.25 15.87 5.02
C VAL A 533 -15.72 15.59 6.45
N THR A 534 -17.02 15.75 6.72
CA THR A 534 -17.62 15.43 8.02
C THR A 534 -19.04 14.93 7.83
N ALA A 535 -19.37 13.86 8.54
CA ALA A 535 -20.71 13.28 8.48
C ALA A 535 -21.20 12.87 9.86
N VAL A 536 -22.52 12.82 10.02
CA VAL A 536 -23.18 12.26 11.19
C VAL A 536 -24.12 11.15 10.73
N ARG A 537 -23.90 9.96 11.26
CA ARG A 537 -24.79 8.82 11.03
C ARG A 537 -25.99 8.86 12.00
N ARG A 538 -27.08 8.20 11.64
CA ARG A 538 -28.28 8.04 12.46
C ARG A 538 -27.97 7.39 13.82
N THR A 539 -27.00 6.47 13.87
CA THR A 539 -26.50 5.85 15.09
C THR A 539 -25.02 6.11 15.27
N THR A 540 -24.58 6.22 16.52
CA THR A 540 -23.14 6.31 16.83
C THR A 540 -22.43 5.01 16.52
N LEU A 541 -21.16 5.09 16.10
CA LEU A 541 -20.27 3.93 15.98
C LEU A 541 -20.12 3.23 17.33
N ALA A 542 -20.02 3.96 18.42
CA ALA A 542 -19.94 3.43 19.78
C ALA A 542 -21.15 2.55 20.14
N ALA A 543 -22.38 2.89 19.68
CA ALA A 543 -23.56 2.07 19.89
C ALA A 543 -23.49 0.76 19.10
N ARG A 544 -23.06 0.84 17.83
CA ARG A 544 -22.89 -0.32 16.94
C ARG A 544 -21.81 -1.27 17.47
N LEU A 545 -20.65 -0.74 17.86
CA LEU A 545 -19.56 -1.52 18.46
C LEU A 545 -20.01 -2.22 19.75
N LYS A 546 -20.73 -1.53 20.62
CA LYS A 546 -21.25 -2.10 21.86
C LYS A 546 -22.24 -3.25 21.58
N ALA A 547 -23.10 -3.09 20.59
CA ALA A 547 -24.05 -4.14 20.23
C ALA A 547 -23.35 -5.39 19.65
N VAL A 548 -22.28 -5.19 18.86
CA VAL A 548 -21.51 -6.27 18.23
C VAL A 548 -20.60 -6.99 19.23
N TYR A 549 -19.87 -6.26 20.08
CA TYR A 549 -18.80 -6.82 20.92
C TYR A 549 -19.22 -7.00 22.38
N GLY A 550 -20.18 -6.22 22.87
CA GLY A 550 -20.65 -6.24 24.26
C GLY A 550 -19.69 -5.58 25.25
N ASP A 551 -18.40 -5.85 25.11
CA ASP A 551 -17.33 -5.35 26.00
C ASP A 551 -16.17 -4.82 25.17
N VAL A 552 -15.62 -3.66 25.57
CA VAL A 552 -14.49 -3.00 24.87
C VAL A 552 -13.20 -3.84 24.94
N ASP A 553 -13.01 -4.67 25.97
CA ASP A 553 -11.86 -5.56 26.07
C ASP A 553 -11.93 -6.77 25.10
N ARG A 554 -13.06 -6.98 24.43
CA ARG A 554 -13.24 -8.01 23.42
C ARG A 554 -13.07 -7.49 21.98
N LEU A 555 -12.84 -6.18 21.82
CA LEU A 555 -12.74 -5.53 20.52
C LEU A 555 -11.52 -6.06 19.76
N ASP A 556 -11.70 -6.44 18.49
CA ASP A 556 -10.58 -6.80 17.61
C ASP A 556 -9.62 -5.61 17.45
N ALA A 557 -8.33 -5.90 17.37
CA ALA A 557 -7.30 -4.85 17.29
C ALA A 557 -7.51 -3.90 16.10
N PHE A 558 -7.80 -4.43 14.91
CA PHE A 558 -8.04 -3.62 13.71
C PHE A 558 -9.29 -2.76 13.88
N VAL A 559 -10.41 -3.37 14.29
CA VAL A 559 -11.69 -2.65 14.48
C VAL A 559 -11.55 -1.51 15.48
N GLY A 560 -10.90 -1.78 16.63
CA GLY A 560 -10.68 -0.74 17.63
C GLY A 560 -9.77 0.38 17.13
N MET A 561 -8.73 0.04 16.40
CA MET A 561 -7.76 0.99 15.86
C MET A 561 -8.39 1.99 14.89
N VAL A 562 -9.15 1.50 13.90
CA VAL A 562 -9.80 2.37 12.90
C VAL A 562 -11.03 3.11 13.46
N SER A 563 -11.55 2.68 14.60
CA SER A 563 -12.66 3.33 15.30
C SER A 563 -12.22 4.44 16.26
N GLU A 564 -10.90 4.64 16.46
CA GLU A 564 -10.42 5.68 17.36
C GLU A 564 -10.66 7.08 16.79
N ARG A 565 -11.08 7.98 17.66
CA ARG A 565 -11.03 9.41 17.33
C ARG A 565 -9.59 9.79 16.96
N HIS A 566 -9.42 10.50 15.84
CA HIS A 566 -8.11 10.96 15.39
C HIS A 566 -7.40 11.87 16.38
N VAL A 567 -6.10 11.69 16.46
CA VAL A 567 -5.21 12.66 17.09
C VAL A 567 -5.18 13.93 16.22
N LYS A 568 -5.29 15.07 16.84
CA LYS A 568 -5.40 16.35 16.11
C LYS A 568 -4.25 16.55 15.13
N HIS A 569 -4.56 16.90 13.89
CA HIS A 569 -3.62 17.09 12.77
C HIS A 569 -2.89 15.81 12.36
N THR A 570 -3.55 14.68 12.45
CA THR A 570 -3.08 13.41 11.90
C THR A 570 -4.26 12.66 11.30
N GLU A 571 -3.99 11.80 10.34
CA GLU A 571 -4.95 10.86 9.76
C GLU A 571 -5.24 9.67 10.71
N PHE A 572 -4.69 9.63 11.93
CA PHE A 572 -4.66 8.44 12.76
C PHE A 572 -5.22 8.66 14.16
N GLY A 573 -5.83 7.62 14.73
CA GLY A 573 -6.07 7.48 16.15
C GLY A 573 -4.76 7.22 16.93
N GLU A 574 -4.85 7.19 18.26
CA GLU A 574 -3.68 7.05 19.14
C GLU A 574 -2.91 5.74 18.90
N LEU A 575 -3.62 4.63 18.72
CA LEU A 575 -2.99 3.31 18.55
C LEU A 575 -2.25 3.21 17.22
N GLN A 576 -2.90 3.59 16.11
CA GLN A 576 -2.29 3.54 14.79
C GLN A 576 -1.07 4.45 14.71
N LEU A 577 -1.18 5.68 15.23
CA LEU A 577 -0.07 6.62 15.31
C LEU A 577 1.12 6.07 16.10
N ALA A 578 0.86 5.40 17.25
CA ALA A 578 1.91 4.78 18.06
C ALA A 578 2.60 3.61 17.32
N ILE A 579 1.82 2.78 16.61
CA ILE A 579 2.34 1.67 15.80
C ILE A 579 3.24 2.21 14.68
N TRP A 580 2.78 3.21 13.92
CA TRP A 580 3.53 3.83 12.83
C TRP A 580 4.81 4.52 13.34
N THR A 581 4.69 5.34 14.37
CA THR A 581 5.83 6.05 14.95
C THR A 581 6.92 5.07 15.38
N LYS A 582 6.55 4.00 16.09
CA LYS A 582 7.50 2.97 16.56
C LYS A 582 8.19 2.27 15.38
N GLN A 583 7.43 1.82 14.39
CA GLN A 583 8.01 1.06 13.28
C GLN A 583 8.85 1.93 12.35
N PHE A 584 8.37 3.09 11.92
CA PHE A 584 9.15 3.98 11.07
C PHE A 584 10.40 4.55 11.76
N THR A 585 10.35 4.75 13.08
CA THR A 585 11.56 5.06 13.86
C THR A 585 12.57 3.90 13.77
N ALA A 586 12.12 2.65 13.95
CA ALA A 586 13.00 1.49 13.87
C ALA A 586 13.58 1.29 12.45
N LEU A 587 12.76 1.46 11.40
CA LEU A 587 13.21 1.39 10.00
C LEU A 587 14.28 2.43 9.69
N ARG A 588 14.14 3.65 10.25
CA ARG A 588 15.08 4.75 10.07
C ARG A 588 16.38 4.56 10.87
N ASP A 589 16.25 4.30 12.17
CA ASP A 589 17.38 4.31 13.10
C ASP A 589 18.19 3.00 13.03
N GLY A 590 17.54 1.89 12.65
CA GLY A 590 18.17 0.58 12.47
C GLY A 590 18.80 0.38 11.08
N ASP A 591 18.70 1.36 10.18
CA ASP A 591 19.25 1.27 8.83
C ASP A 591 20.60 2.00 8.69
N ARG A 592 21.66 1.22 8.45
CA ARG A 592 23.01 1.76 8.25
C ARG A 592 23.12 2.58 6.97
N PHE A 593 22.31 2.30 5.98
CA PHE A 593 22.30 2.99 4.67
C PHE A 593 21.20 4.06 4.56
N PHE A 594 20.53 4.39 5.66
CA PHE A 594 19.56 5.49 5.65
C PHE A 594 20.17 6.76 5.04
N TYR A 595 19.46 7.46 4.17
CA TYR A 595 19.99 8.56 3.35
C TYR A 595 20.75 9.63 4.14
N ARG A 596 20.39 9.90 5.40
CA ARG A 596 21.10 10.85 6.26
C ARG A 596 22.37 10.29 6.90
N ASN A 597 22.53 8.97 6.87
CA ASN A 597 23.70 8.26 7.41
C ASN A 597 24.68 7.82 6.30
N ASP A 598 24.25 7.76 5.05
CA ASP A 598 25.06 7.28 3.94
C ASP A 598 25.98 8.35 3.36
N PRO A 599 27.30 8.33 3.65
CA PRO A 599 28.25 9.36 3.16
C PRO A 599 28.50 9.24 1.66
N VAL A 600 28.21 8.10 1.03
CA VAL A 600 28.44 7.86 -0.41
C VAL A 600 27.51 8.71 -1.27
N LEU A 601 26.30 9.00 -0.81
CA LEU A 601 25.37 9.90 -1.51
C LEU A 601 25.97 11.29 -1.73
N ARG A 602 26.70 11.81 -0.73
CA ARG A 602 27.41 13.08 -0.87
C ARG A 602 28.54 12.99 -1.91
N VAL A 603 29.25 11.86 -1.97
CA VAL A 603 30.31 11.63 -2.96
C VAL A 603 29.73 11.57 -4.36
N ILE A 604 28.60 10.87 -4.55
CA ILE A 604 27.86 10.79 -5.82
C ILE A 604 27.45 12.19 -6.29
N TYR A 605 26.86 12.99 -5.40
CA TYR A 605 26.50 14.38 -5.72
C TYR A 605 27.71 15.23 -6.15
N GLN A 606 28.83 15.15 -5.41
CA GLN A 606 30.03 15.92 -5.73
C GLN A 606 30.69 15.49 -7.03
N ALA A 607 30.66 14.21 -7.36
CA ALA A 607 31.30 13.66 -8.55
C ALA A 607 30.47 13.81 -9.83
N PHE A 608 29.13 13.62 -9.71
CA PHE A 608 28.25 13.48 -10.87
C PHE A 608 27.12 14.50 -10.90
N GLY A 609 26.90 15.28 -9.84
CA GLY A 609 25.79 16.23 -9.73
C GLY A 609 24.43 15.58 -9.50
N ILE A 610 24.38 14.29 -9.16
CA ILE A 610 23.16 13.55 -8.91
C ILE A 610 22.72 13.77 -7.46
N ASP A 611 21.57 14.39 -7.27
CA ASP A 611 20.96 14.64 -5.95
C ASP A 611 19.76 13.73 -5.75
N TYR A 612 19.71 13.01 -4.64
CA TYR A 612 18.57 12.17 -4.24
C TYR A 612 17.44 12.98 -3.60
N ARG A 613 17.65 14.24 -3.25
CA ARG A 613 16.67 15.09 -2.53
C ARG A 613 15.65 15.69 -3.49
N LEU A 614 14.98 14.84 -4.23
CA LEU A 614 13.90 15.20 -5.14
C LEU A 614 12.53 14.93 -4.47
N THR A 615 11.57 15.78 -4.78
CA THR A 615 10.17 15.53 -4.46
C THR A 615 9.57 14.54 -5.44
N VAL A 616 8.43 13.93 -5.10
CA VAL A 616 7.68 13.08 -6.06
C VAL A 616 7.37 13.87 -7.33
N ALA A 617 6.92 15.13 -7.20
CA ALA A 617 6.62 16.00 -8.35
C ALA A 617 7.81 16.16 -9.29
N GLU A 618 9.00 16.41 -8.74
CA GLU A 618 10.24 16.56 -9.53
C GLU A 618 10.63 15.25 -10.23
N ILE A 619 10.48 14.08 -9.57
CA ILE A 619 10.75 12.79 -10.20
C ILE A 619 9.75 12.52 -11.32
N VAL A 620 8.46 12.81 -11.12
CA VAL A 620 7.42 12.70 -12.16
C VAL A 620 7.77 13.59 -13.35
N GLU A 621 8.09 14.87 -13.13
CA GLU A 621 8.42 15.81 -14.20
C GLU A 621 9.65 15.34 -15.00
N LEU A 622 10.71 14.88 -14.33
CA LEU A 622 11.96 14.41 -14.97
C LEU A 622 11.73 13.16 -15.84
N ASN A 623 10.75 12.32 -15.53
CA ASN A 623 10.52 11.05 -16.21
C ASN A 623 9.33 11.01 -17.15
N THR A 624 8.43 12.00 -17.08
CA THR A 624 7.19 12.06 -17.88
C THR A 624 6.99 13.39 -18.59
N GLY A 625 7.65 14.45 -18.15
CA GLY A 625 7.40 15.82 -18.60
C GLY A 625 6.13 16.45 -18.04
N VAL A 626 5.42 15.75 -17.15
CA VAL A 626 4.19 16.25 -16.52
C VAL A 626 4.54 17.03 -15.27
N THR A 627 4.05 18.26 -15.18
CA THR A 627 4.22 19.11 -14.00
C THR A 627 3.07 18.89 -13.03
N LEU A 628 3.40 18.56 -11.79
CA LEU A 628 2.47 18.44 -10.67
C LEU A 628 2.70 19.59 -9.67
N GLN A 629 1.76 19.80 -8.76
CA GLN A 629 2.01 20.68 -7.62
C GLN A 629 3.18 20.14 -6.78
N ARG A 630 3.95 21.05 -6.17
CA ARG A 630 5.20 20.66 -5.48
C ARG A 630 4.98 19.68 -4.32
N ASP A 631 3.96 19.93 -3.51
CA ASP A 631 3.53 19.02 -2.45
C ASP A 631 2.34 18.20 -2.95
N VAL A 632 2.63 17.06 -3.56
CA VAL A 632 1.60 16.19 -4.14
C VAL A 632 0.69 15.57 -3.08
N PHE A 633 1.14 15.46 -1.82
CA PHE A 633 0.39 14.85 -0.74
C PHE A 633 -0.66 15.78 -0.12
N LYS A 634 -0.70 17.06 -0.51
CA LYS A 634 -1.66 18.03 0.01
C LYS A 634 -2.57 18.56 -1.10
N PHE A 635 -3.85 18.65 -0.80
CA PHE A 635 -4.86 19.17 -1.73
C PHE A 635 -4.69 20.68 -1.96
N ALA A 636 -4.71 21.11 -3.21
CA ALA A 636 -4.38 22.49 -3.61
C ALA A 636 -5.44 23.54 -3.23
N GLY A 637 -6.53 23.19 -2.61
CA GLY A 637 -7.66 24.08 -2.26
C GLY A 637 -7.67 24.60 -0.82
N GLU A 638 -6.64 24.29 -0.01
CA GLU A 638 -6.57 24.65 1.43
C GLU A 638 -5.46 25.63 1.78
#